data_d25ab2033c6e887a5c078fad1dfd9ab6
#
_entry.id   d25ab2033c6e887a5c078fad1dfd9ab6
#
_cell.length_a   1.000
_cell.length_b   1.000
_cell.length_c   1.000
_cell.angle_alpha   90.00
_cell.angle_beta   90.00
_cell.angle_gamma   90.00
#
_symmetry.space_group_name_H-M   'P 1'
#
loop_
_entity.id
_entity.type
_entity.pdbx_description
1 polymer ?
#
loop_
_entity_poly.entity_id
_entity_poly.type
_entity_poly.pdbx_seq_one_letter_code
_entity_poly.pdbx_strand_id
1 'polypeptide(L)'
;MQTLTISEGLSKNATSWRPVHLTWPELCERLSHTRMTNETEAEYAAMDRESKGRIKDVGGFVGGEFKDGIRRSSNLLSRQILSLDIDYGKPDTWDVVDGLCDLYDWTCLMHTTHSHTREKPRYRLYMPLSRDVDKIEYEAVGRMVASLIDIELFDDTTYQASRLMFWPSTCRDGEFIVKQRDGAFVDVDEVLGMYADYKNRASWPISSRTTRTQAHEIKDKQQDPRSKNGIVGAFCSVYDVHQAISKFLGKVYSPCEGMPNRYTFIGASTTAGLVVYDDGLFAYSHHESDPCHGRTCNAFDLVRLHLYPDSDEGRSFEKMKSLISSDSEVRHKLEDMIQINASRDFADGGDADILRRDDRDYTESGNAIRLKDSNFNVMRYSGALDWCVWDGAVWQQYAKTDAIMLVMCMNDRMKDEADRKFQLAPKPEKGCKRDDWPEDYKDAVAAVKWATASRSYNVMAHTLQAAQSLMSVRDADEFDNDPWLLNTPDSVIDLRTGEEKPHRAEYMCTMMTRLSPDFTAQRPLWDKFMRQVTGDDTDFAEYIQTVAGMALVGKVYEEGLLLVYGNGGNGKSTLFSVWHTLLGGYAATVRNEVLTGSRNGSEVAGQNLLRGKRLVLTSELEANQAMQSSMLKRLTSPDPISANVKFHEPITFTPSHTLILHTNHLPRLKSVDGGTARRIAVAPFNMSLKPEEKIMDFAGVLVEKEGPAILAWMIEGAMKFYAQHMK
;
A
#
# COMPACT_ATOMS: atom_id res chain seq x y z
N MET A 1 41.62 -12.82 30.17
CA MET A 1 40.61 -13.29 29.21
C MET A 1 39.82 -12.08 28.75
N GLN A 2 39.51 -11.99 27.48
CA GLN A 2 38.73 -10.89 26.91
C GLN A 2 37.28 -10.99 27.42
N THR A 3 36.74 -9.87 27.91
CA THR A 3 35.34 -9.78 28.37
C THR A 3 34.46 -9.47 27.17
N LEU A 4 33.39 -10.22 26.98
CA LEU A 4 32.37 -10.04 25.96
C LEU A 4 31.14 -9.42 26.59
N THR A 5 30.41 -8.63 25.80
CA THR A 5 29.13 -8.04 26.20
C THR A 5 27.98 -8.69 25.44
N ILE A 6 26.97 -9.12 26.16
CA ILE A 6 25.70 -9.57 25.59
C ILE A 6 24.57 -8.72 26.15
N SER A 7 23.50 -8.51 25.40
CA SER A 7 22.27 -7.89 25.89
C SER A 7 21.20 -8.98 26.10
N GLU A 8 20.73 -9.14 27.34
CA GLU A 8 19.75 -10.17 27.73
C GLU A 8 18.33 -9.63 27.80
N GLY A 9 17.36 -10.41 27.35
CA GLY A 9 15.93 -10.15 27.50
C GLY A 9 15.17 -11.38 28.00
N LEU A 10 14.17 -11.18 28.84
CA LEU A 10 13.36 -12.26 29.43
C LEU A 10 12.42 -12.94 28.43
N SER A 11 12.14 -12.28 27.31
CA SER A 11 11.34 -12.82 26.18
C SER A 11 11.68 -12.08 24.90
N LYS A 12 11.21 -12.58 23.76
CA LYS A 12 11.32 -11.90 22.46
C LYS A 12 10.69 -10.50 22.43
N ASN A 13 9.68 -10.27 23.28
CA ASN A 13 8.93 -9.04 23.39
C ASN A 13 9.42 -8.12 24.53
N ALA A 14 10.57 -8.44 25.14
CA ALA A 14 11.12 -7.59 26.20
C ALA A 14 11.37 -6.16 25.71
N THR A 15 10.91 -5.20 26.47
CA THR A 15 11.07 -3.75 26.17
C THR A 15 12.42 -3.21 26.68
N SER A 16 13.08 -3.93 27.58
CA SER A 16 14.39 -3.58 28.14
C SER A 16 15.35 -4.78 28.03
N TRP A 17 16.53 -4.50 27.51
CA TRP A 17 17.61 -5.46 27.28
C TRP A 17 18.81 -5.06 28.12
N ARG A 18 19.16 -5.90 29.09
CA ARG A 18 20.19 -5.60 30.07
C ARG A 18 21.56 -6.04 29.56
N PRO A 19 22.58 -5.15 29.50
CA PRO A 19 23.94 -5.57 29.20
C PRO A 19 24.50 -6.46 30.33
N VAL A 20 25.15 -7.55 29.93
CA VAL A 20 25.84 -8.49 30.82
C VAL A 20 27.23 -8.73 30.25
N HIS A 21 28.24 -8.60 31.13
CA HIS A 21 29.65 -8.80 30.79
C HIS A 21 30.07 -10.20 31.27
N LEU A 22 30.65 -10.98 30.37
CA LEU A 22 31.08 -12.34 30.67
C LEU A 22 32.24 -12.74 29.75
N THR A 23 32.97 -13.78 30.12
CA THR A 23 34.01 -14.38 29.29
C THR A 23 33.44 -15.39 28.32
N TRP A 24 34.18 -15.74 27.28
CA TRP A 24 33.74 -16.80 26.34
C TRP A 24 33.46 -18.15 27.03
N PRO A 25 34.33 -18.66 27.94
CA PRO A 25 34.01 -19.87 28.66
C PRO A 25 32.72 -19.82 29.50
N GLU A 26 32.45 -18.66 30.18
CA GLU A 26 31.20 -18.50 30.94
C GLU A 26 29.97 -18.50 30.04
N LEU A 27 30.06 -17.94 28.84
CA LEU A 27 28.97 -18.03 27.86
C LEU A 27 28.78 -19.47 27.35
N CYS A 28 29.89 -20.20 27.06
CA CYS A 28 29.85 -21.55 26.64
C CYS A 28 29.22 -22.48 27.71
N GLU A 29 29.54 -22.26 28.98
CA GLU A 29 28.92 -22.97 30.10
C GLU A 29 27.40 -22.73 30.10
N ARG A 30 26.96 -21.49 29.97
CA ARG A 30 25.51 -21.14 29.93
C ARG A 30 24.80 -21.77 28.71
N LEU A 31 25.44 -21.81 27.56
CA LEU A 31 24.90 -22.38 26.32
C LEU A 31 24.90 -23.93 26.34
N SER A 32 25.69 -24.54 27.21
CA SER A 32 25.75 -26.01 27.38
C SER A 32 24.60 -26.54 28.23
N HIS A 33 23.82 -25.66 28.87
CA HIS A 33 22.67 -26.05 29.66
C HIS A 33 21.36 -25.75 28.90
N THR A 34 20.51 -26.78 28.76
CA THR A 34 19.20 -26.64 28.11
C THR A 34 18.06 -26.65 29.12
N ARG A 35 17.01 -25.90 28.81
CA ARG A 35 15.74 -25.95 29.52
C ARG A 35 14.83 -26.97 28.84
N MET A 36 14.47 -28.05 29.57
CA MET A 36 13.44 -28.94 29.08
C MET A 36 12.05 -28.34 29.21
N THR A 37 11.25 -28.48 28.17
CA THR A 37 9.85 -28.05 28.11
C THR A 37 8.93 -29.30 28.30
N ASN A 38 7.63 -29.10 28.39
CA ASN A 38 6.72 -30.18 28.80
C ASN A 38 6.19 -31.01 27.63
N GLU A 39 6.20 -30.51 26.42
CA GLU A 39 5.72 -31.16 25.21
C GLU A 39 6.74 -32.17 24.65
N THR A 40 6.26 -33.15 23.90
CA THR A 40 7.07 -34.06 23.09
C THR A 40 7.41 -33.42 21.74
N GLU A 41 8.42 -33.97 21.03
CA GLU A 41 8.73 -33.55 19.65
C GLU A 41 7.52 -33.67 18.72
N ALA A 42 6.73 -34.76 18.87
CA ALA A 42 5.52 -34.97 18.06
C ALA A 42 4.43 -33.94 18.37
N GLU A 43 4.19 -33.63 19.64
CA GLU A 43 3.26 -32.58 20.07
C GLU A 43 3.71 -31.20 19.55
N TYR A 44 5.00 -30.90 19.71
CA TYR A 44 5.57 -29.65 19.20
C TYR A 44 5.45 -29.54 17.68
N ALA A 45 5.73 -30.62 16.94
CA ALA A 45 5.62 -30.62 15.48
C ALA A 45 4.20 -30.34 14.99
N ALA A 46 3.17 -30.82 15.71
CA ALA A 46 1.76 -30.62 15.39
C ALA A 46 1.22 -29.22 15.74
N MET A 47 1.94 -28.43 16.55
CA MET A 47 1.50 -27.08 16.95
C MET A 47 1.60 -26.06 15.82
N ASP A 48 0.77 -25.03 15.91
CA ASP A 48 0.87 -23.86 15.06
C ASP A 48 2.14 -23.03 15.33
N ARG A 49 2.46 -22.12 14.41
CA ARG A 49 3.69 -21.30 14.49
C ARG A 49 3.75 -20.42 15.74
N GLU A 50 2.62 -19.93 16.21
CA GLU A 50 2.56 -19.02 17.36
C GLU A 50 2.80 -19.78 18.65
N SER A 51 2.17 -20.94 18.83
CA SER A 51 2.37 -21.85 19.97
C SER A 51 3.81 -22.32 20.05
N LYS A 52 4.40 -22.75 18.91
CA LYS A 52 5.84 -23.04 18.81
C LYS A 52 6.70 -21.85 19.24
N GLY A 53 6.31 -20.65 18.82
CA GLY A 53 7.01 -19.41 19.18
C GLY A 53 6.94 -19.05 20.66
N ARG A 54 5.86 -19.41 21.35
CA ARG A 54 5.69 -19.20 22.81
C ARG A 54 6.50 -20.19 23.63
N ILE A 55 6.51 -21.45 23.23
CA ILE A 55 7.22 -22.52 23.96
C ILE A 55 8.73 -22.30 23.94
N LYS A 56 9.29 -21.99 22.79
CA LYS A 56 10.73 -21.73 22.66
C LYS A 56 11.19 -20.36 23.19
N ASP A 57 10.25 -19.48 23.58
CA ASP A 57 10.58 -18.17 24.16
C ASP A 57 10.90 -18.31 25.66
N VAL A 58 12.05 -18.85 25.94
CA VAL A 58 12.62 -19.01 27.28
C VAL A 58 13.52 -17.84 27.67
N GLY A 59 13.34 -16.69 27.03
CA GLY A 59 14.29 -15.59 27.07
C GLY A 59 15.44 -15.82 26.09
N GLY A 60 16.34 -14.83 26.01
CA GLY A 60 17.47 -14.95 25.11
C GLY A 60 18.38 -13.73 25.15
N PHE A 61 19.34 -13.69 24.24
CA PHE A 61 20.32 -12.61 24.19
C PHE A 61 20.67 -12.20 22.76
N VAL A 62 21.31 -11.06 22.65
CA VAL A 62 22.02 -10.61 21.45
C VAL A 62 23.48 -10.42 21.82
N GLY A 63 24.41 -10.97 21.05
CA GLY A 63 25.85 -10.93 21.35
C GLY A 63 26.48 -9.56 21.08
N GLY A 64 26.01 -8.52 21.79
CA GLY A 64 26.42 -7.14 21.66
C GLY A 64 25.62 -6.21 22.55
N GLU A 65 25.77 -4.90 22.38
CA GLU A 65 25.19 -3.87 23.24
C GLU A 65 24.22 -2.95 22.46
N PHE A 66 23.14 -2.51 23.12
CA PHE A 66 22.15 -1.58 22.58
C PHE A 66 22.11 -0.28 23.40
N LYS A 67 21.99 0.84 22.71
CA LYS A 67 21.73 2.15 23.30
C LYS A 67 20.41 2.10 24.08
N ASP A 68 20.45 2.60 25.32
CA ASP A 68 19.30 2.69 26.23
C ASP A 68 18.61 1.34 26.51
N GLY A 69 19.29 0.22 26.26
CA GLY A 69 18.75 -1.11 26.45
C GLY A 69 17.55 -1.43 25.54
N ILE A 70 17.40 -0.76 24.40
CA ILE A 70 16.30 -0.96 23.46
C ILE A 70 16.80 -1.74 22.24
N ARG A 71 16.32 -2.98 22.08
CA ARG A 71 16.68 -3.85 20.94
C ARG A 71 16.03 -3.38 19.65
N ARG A 72 16.74 -2.53 18.91
CA ARG A 72 16.43 -2.12 17.52
C ARG A 72 17.73 -2.06 16.72
N SER A 73 17.67 -2.30 15.42
CA SER A 73 18.86 -2.21 14.54
C SER A 73 19.54 -0.84 14.59
N SER A 74 18.75 0.23 14.68
CA SER A 74 19.24 1.62 14.82
C SER A 74 19.93 1.91 16.15
N ASN A 75 19.70 1.10 17.18
CA ASN A 75 20.23 1.31 18.53
C ASN A 75 21.41 0.40 18.86
N LEU A 76 21.83 -0.44 17.92
CA LEU A 76 22.97 -1.32 18.10
C LEU A 76 24.25 -0.50 18.21
N LEU A 77 24.97 -0.64 19.30
CA LEU A 77 26.26 0.01 19.54
C LEU A 77 27.42 -0.84 19.03
N SER A 78 27.39 -2.14 19.32
CA SER A 78 28.42 -3.08 18.89
C SER A 78 27.94 -4.54 18.89
N ARG A 79 28.65 -5.40 18.14
CA ARG A 79 28.53 -6.86 18.21
C ARG A 79 29.90 -7.46 18.51
N GLN A 80 29.94 -8.44 19.39
CA GLN A 80 31.17 -9.14 19.79
C GLN A 80 31.09 -10.66 19.61
N ILE A 81 29.88 -11.17 19.27
CA ILE A 81 29.64 -12.61 19.07
C ILE A 81 28.87 -12.79 17.78
N LEU A 82 29.45 -13.50 16.83
CA LEU A 82 28.75 -14.00 15.66
C LEU A 82 27.81 -15.13 16.11
N SER A 83 26.54 -15.04 15.73
CA SER A 83 25.49 -15.98 16.11
C SER A 83 24.66 -16.32 14.87
N LEU A 84 24.74 -17.59 14.44
CA LEU A 84 24.18 -18.04 13.17
C LEU A 84 23.21 -19.21 13.37
N ASP A 85 21.98 -19.10 12.87
CA ASP A 85 21.00 -20.18 12.86
C ASP A 85 21.22 -21.10 11.65
N ILE A 86 21.40 -22.39 11.87
CA ILE A 86 21.51 -23.45 10.86
C ILE A 86 20.19 -24.20 10.80
N ASP A 87 19.28 -23.77 9.91
CA ASP A 87 17.93 -24.34 9.78
C ASP A 87 17.85 -25.48 8.76
N TYR A 88 18.89 -25.63 7.93
CA TYR A 88 19.00 -26.65 6.88
C TYR A 88 20.19 -27.58 7.13
N GLY A 89 20.44 -27.91 8.40
CA GLY A 89 21.55 -28.76 8.80
C GLY A 89 21.48 -30.17 8.23
N LYS A 90 22.64 -30.80 8.10
CA LYS A 90 22.85 -32.18 7.68
C LYS A 90 23.51 -32.94 8.84
N PRO A 91 23.52 -34.30 8.85
CA PRO A 91 24.16 -35.06 9.91
C PRO A 91 25.65 -34.75 10.11
N ASP A 92 26.36 -34.39 9.07
CA ASP A 92 27.77 -34.02 9.02
C ASP A 92 28.06 -32.53 9.22
N THR A 93 27.04 -31.74 9.53
CA THR A 93 27.20 -30.26 9.67
C THR A 93 28.28 -29.89 10.68
N TRP A 94 28.39 -30.62 11.79
CA TRP A 94 29.44 -30.35 12.76
C TRP A 94 30.83 -30.56 12.15
N ASP A 95 31.03 -31.64 11.42
CA ASP A 95 32.33 -32.00 10.88
C ASP A 95 32.81 -30.93 9.85
N VAL A 96 31.86 -30.33 9.13
CA VAL A 96 32.15 -29.21 8.23
C VAL A 96 32.53 -27.94 9.02
N VAL A 97 31.78 -27.61 10.07
CA VAL A 97 32.07 -26.45 10.94
C VAL A 97 33.40 -26.65 11.66
N ASP A 98 33.65 -27.82 12.22
CA ASP A 98 34.87 -28.18 12.95
C ASP A 98 36.09 -28.12 12.02
N GLY A 99 35.96 -28.65 10.79
CA GLY A 99 37.02 -28.59 9.78
C GLY A 99 37.39 -27.18 9.37
N LEU A 100 36.41 -26.25 9.23
CA LEU A 100 36.68 -24.84 8.98
C LEU A 100 37.37 -24.19 10.17
N CYS A 101 36.86 -24.44 11.39
CA CYS A 101 37.46 -23.89 12.60
C CYS A 101 38.88 -24.44 12.84
N ASP A 102 39.17 -25.69 12.42
CA ASP A 102 40.53 -26.27 12.43
C ASP A 102 41.45 -25.50 11.48
N LEU A 103 40.99 -25.20 10.27
CA LEU A 103 41.79 -24.53 9.23
C LEU A 103 42.20 -23.11 9.67
N TYR A 104 41.35 -22.39 10.35
CA TYR A 104 41.55 -21.01 10.78
C TYR A 104 41.94 -20.85 12.26
N ASP A 105 42.08 -21.95 13.00
CA ASP A 105 42.28 -21.98 14.45
C ASP A 105 41.19 -21.19 15.23
N TRP A 106 39.93 -21.24 14.79
CA TRP A 106 38.84 -20.51 15.44
C TRP A 106 38.16 -21.31 16.53
N THR A 107 37.81 -20.62 17.64
CA THR A 107 36.94 -21.20 18.67
C THR A 107 35.47 -21.04 18.26
N CYS A 108 34.69 -22.09 18.54
CA CYS A 108 33.24 -22.04 18.31
C CYS A 108 32.49 -22.95 19.31
N LEU A 109 31.18 -22.69 19.46
CA LEU A 109 30.24 -23.55 20.11
C LEU A 109 29.02 -23.70 19.21
N MET A 110 28.57 -24.96 19.04
CA MET A 110 27.35 -25.29 18.32
C MET A 110 26.45 -26.14 19.18
N HIS A 111 25.14 -25.80 19.25
CA HIS A 111 24.17 -26.66 19.94
C HIS A 111 22.91 -26.85 19.10
N THR A 112 22.14 -27.90 19.36
CA THR A 112 20.84 -28.16 18.75
C THR A 112 19.80 -27.13 19.23
N THR A 113 18.89 -26.73 18.34
CA THR A 113 17.80 -25.79 18.67
C THR A 113 16.54 -26.57 19.12
N HIS A 114 15.57 -25.88 19.70
CA HIS A 114 14.29 -26.49 20.16
C HIS A 114 13.54 -27.26 19.05
N SER A 115 13.71 -26.88 17.81
CA SER A 115 13.07 -27.51 16.64
C SER A 115 13.95 -28.57 15.98
N HIS A 116 15.03 -28.98 16.62
CA HIS A 116 15.91 -30.02 16.11
C HIS A 116 15.25 -31.39 16.18
N THR A 117 15.42 -32.20 15.14
CA THR A 117 15.14 -33.63 15.12
C THR A 117 16.25 -34.34 14.34
N ARG A 118 16.40 -35.66 14.54
CA ARG A 118 17.40 -36.43 13.78
C ARG A 118 17.19 -36.40 12.28
N GLU A 119 15.92 -36.32 11.85
CA GLU A 119 15.56 -36.26 10.43
C GLU A 119 15.74 -34.86 9.83
N LYS A 120 15.60 -33.84 10.67
CA LYS A 120 15.75 -32.41 10.28
C LYS A 120 16.66 -31.71 11.29
N PRO A 121 17.97 -31.90 11.16
CA PRO A 121 18.93 -31.31 12.09
C PRO A 121 18.89 -29.79 12.01
N ARG A 122 18.81 -29.15 13.18
CA ARG A 122 18.83 -27.69 13.33
C ARG A 122 19.77 -27.33 14.46
N TYR A 123 20.69 -26.42 14.15
CA TYR A 123 21.72 -26.00 15.08
C TYR A 123 21.78 -24.49 15.20
N ARG A 124 22.53 -24.05 16.20
CA ARG A 124 22.93 -22.66 16.35
C ARG A 124 24.42 -22.61 16.63
N LEU A 125 25.12 -21.85 15.81
CA LEU A 125 26.56 -21.67 15.86
C LEU A 125 26.89 -20.32 16.49
N TYR A 126 27.83 -20.30 17.44
CA TYR A 126 28.36 -19.10 18.06
C TYR A 126 29.86 -19.05 17.92
N MET A 127 30.39 -17.90 17.58
CA MET A 127 31.81 -17.64 17.45
C MET A 127 32.14 -16.23 17.99
N PRO A 128 33.05 -16.07 18.96
CA PRO A 128 33.44 -14.77 19.45
C PRO A 128 34.31 -14.06 18.41
N LEU A 129 34.17 -12.73 18.33
CA LEU A 129 34.88 -11.88 17.39
C LEU A 129 36.10 -11.24 18.05
N SER A 130 37.17 -11.04 17.31
CA SER A 130 38.45 -10.47 17.79
C SER A 130 38.31 -9.03 18.28
N ARG A 131 37.31 -8.29 17.77
CA ARG A 131 36.96 -6.91 18.14
C ARG A 131 35.50 -6.64 18.00
N ASP A 132 35.05 -5.49 18.51
CA ASP A 132 33.72 -4.94 18.27
C ASP A 132 33.52 -4.65 16.78
N VAL A 133 32.32 -4.98 16.28
CA VAL A 133 31.90 -4.72 14.92
C VAL A 133 30.59 -3.94 14.89
N ASP A 134 30.43 -3.09 13.90
CA ASP A 134 29.16 -2.44 13.60
C ASP A 134 28.20 -3.40 12.86
N LYS A 135 26.99 -2.91 12.57
CA LYS A 135 25.96 -3.74 11.92
C LYS A 135 26.36 -4.18 10.49
N ILE A 136 27.13 -3.39 9.77
CA ILE A 136 27.55 -3.68 8.38
C ILE A 136 28.67 -4.70 8.40
N GLU A 137 29.66 -4.49 9.24
CA GLU A 137 30.74 -5.43 9.45
C GLU A 137 30.21 -6.78 9.94
N TYR A 138 29.25 -6.77 10.90
CA TYR A 138 28.62 -7.99 11.41
C TYR A 138 27.94 -8.81 10.30
N GLU A 139 27.13 -8.16 9.45
CA GLU A 139 26.47 -8.84 8.34
C GLU A 139 27.46 -9.37 7.32
N ALA A 140 28.50 -8.60 6.96
CA ALA A 140 29.53 -9.00 6.03
C ALA A 140 30.33 -10.20 6.56
N VAL A 141 30.81 -10.13 7.82
CA VAL A 141 31.54 -11.22 8.48
C VAL A 141 30.65 -12.48 8.55
N GLY A 142 29.39 -12.34 8.98
CA GLY A 142 28.49 -13.48 9.10
C GLY A 142 28.23 -14.19 7.76
N ARG A 143 28.04 -13.43 6.68
CA ARG A 143 27.84 -14.00 5.34
C ARG A 143 29.11 -14.66 4.79
N MET A 144 30.28 -14.09 5.03
CA MET A 144 31.54 -14.69 4.61
C MET A 144 31.80 -15.99 5.37
N VAL A 145 31.69 -15.99 6.68
CA VAL A 145 31.85 -17.21 7.50
C VAL A 145 30.84 -18.28 7.08
N ALA A 146 29.59 -17.94 6.87
CA ALA A 146 28.57 -18.87 6.38
C ALA A 146 28.91 -19.41 4.98
N SER A 147 29.48 -18.60 4.10
CA SER A 147 29.93 -19.00 2.76
C SER A 147 31.11 -19.96 2.80
N LEU A 148 32.03 -19.79 3.76
CA LEU A 148 33.17 -20.68 3.95
C LEU A 148 32.72 -22.06 4.48
N ILE A 149 31.62 -22.13 5.23
CA ILE A 149 31.03 -23.39 5.71
C ILE A 149 30.20 -24.05 4.60
N ASP A 150 29.10 -23.50 4.27
CA ASP A 150 28.12 -23.75 3.19
C ASP A 150 26.91 -22.84 3.47
N ILE A 151 26.78 -21.75 2.74
CA ILE A 151 25.74 -20.74 2.99
C ILE A 151 24.31 -21.32 2.87
N GLU A 152 24.14 -22.43 2.14
CA GLU A 152 22.84 -23.10 1.99
C GLU A 152 22.35 -23.77 3.30
N LEU A 153 23.20 -23.95 4.29
CA LEU A 153 22.81 -24.52 5.59
C LEU A 153 22.12 -23.48 6.50
N PHE A 154 22.33 -22.19 6.29
CA PHE A 154 21.94 -21.13 7.21
C PHE A 154 20.58 -20.52 6.88
N ASP A 155 19.86 -20.04 7.91
CA ASP A 155 18.68 -19.20 7.76
C ASP A 155 19.08 -17.84 7.15
N ASP A 156 18.45 -17.46 6.05
CA ASP A 156 18.76 -16.21 5.30
C ASP A 156 18.59 -14.94 6.15
N THR A 157 17.84 -15.00 7.24
CA THR A 157 17.62 -13.87 8.17
C THR A 157 18.60 -13.86 9.36
N THR A 158 19.51 -14.85 9.46
CA THR A 158 20.43 -14.97 10.61
C THR A 158 21.46 -13.85 10.68
N TYR A 159 21.75 -13.18 9.56
CA TYR A 159 22.77 -12.12 9.45
C TYR A 159 22.33 -10.77 10.02
N GLN A 160 21.07 -10.63 10.46
CA GLN A 160 20.59 -9.39 11.07
C GLN A 160 21.28 -9.11 12.41
N ALA A 161 21.98 -7.99 12.52
CA ALA A 161 22.79 -7.67 13.71
C ALA A 161 21.98 -7.51 15.02
N SER A 162 20.68 -7.21 14.96
CA SER A 162 19.78 -7.13 16.12
C SER A 162 19.01 -8.42 16.41
N ARG A 163 19.34 -9.54 15.71
CA ARG A 163 18.62 -10.81 15.85
C ARG A 163 18.80 -11.41 17.23
N LEU A 164 17.67 -11.77 17.84
CA LEU A 164 17.60 -12.47 19.11
C LEU A 164 17.98 -13.96 18.93
N MET A 165 18.83 -14.46 19.81
CA MET A 165 19.10 -15.86 20.01
C MET A 165 18.46 -16.29 21.33
N PHE A 166 17.47 -17.22 21.25
CA PHE A 166 16.87 -17.80 22.47
C PHE A 166 17.90 -18.64 23.23
N TRP A 167 17.80 -18.63 24.55
CA TRP A 167 18.55 -19.59 25.36
C TRP A 167 18.21 -21.02 24.94
N PRO A 168 19.10 -22.00 25.12
CA PRO A 168 18.85 -23.37 24.73
C PRO A 168 17.61 -23.95 25.43
N SER A 169 16.74 -24.57 24.65
CA SER A 169 15.58 -25.33 25.14
C SER A 169 15.33 -26.52 24.25
N THR A 170 14.71 -27.60 24.82
CA THR A 170 14.41 -28.82 24.10
C THR A 170 13.11 -29.44 24.61
N CYS A 171 12.40 -30.18 23.75
CA CYS A 171 11.26 -30.99 24.14
C CYS A 171 11.66 -32.05 25.20
N ARG A 172 10.70 -32.57 25.97
CA ARG A 172 10.99 -33.52 27.06
C ARG A 172 11.61 -34.82 26.58
N ASP A 173 11.37 -35.23 25.34
CA ASP A 173 11.92 -36.40 24.66
C ASP A 173 12.93 -36.04 23.57
N GLY A 174 13.22 -34.71 23.40
CA GLY A 174 14.14 -34.20 22.41
C GLY A 174 15.61 -34.40 22.78
N GLU A 175 16.46 -34.39 21.75
CA GLU A 175 17.91 -34.56 21.91
C GLU A 175 18.58 -33.20 22.00
N PHE A 176 19.36 -32.94 23.05
CA PHE A 176 20.18 -31.76 23.17
C PHE A 176 21.65 -32.09 23.03
N ILE A 177 22.27 -31.65 21.96
CA ILE A 177 23.68 -31.89 21.64
C ILE A 177 24.40 -30.56 21.65
N VAL A 178 25.53 -30.51 22.37
CA VAL A 178 26.46 -29.40 22.37
C VAL A 178 27.82 -29.90 21.89
N LYS A 179 28.41 -29.18 20.98
CA LYS A 179 29.77 -29.38 20.49
C LYS A 179 30.54 -28.09 20.56
N GLN A 180 31.79 -28.17 21.01
CA GLN A 180 32.66 -27.01 21.18
C GLN A 180 34.05 -27.32 20.63
N ARG A 181 34.68 -26.29 20.10
CA ARG A 181 36.09 -26.30 19.74
C ARG A 181 36.80 -25.12 20.39
N ASP A 182 37.95 -25.34 20.93
CA ASP A 182 38.85 -24.32 21.43
C ASP A 182 39.76 -23.80 20.32
N GLY A 183 40.07 -22.51 20.35
CA GLY A 183 40.90 -21.82 19.37
C GLY A 183 40.92 -20.30 19.61
N ALA A 184 41.39 -19.55 18.66
CA ALA A 184 41.36 -18.07 18.68
C ALA A 184 39.94 -17.52 18.39
N PHE A 185 39.72 -16.26 18.71
CA PHE A 185 38.52 -15.56 18.27
C PHE A 185 38.59 -15.30 16.76
N VAL A 186 37.45 -15.25 16.08
CA VAL A 186 37.39 -14.98 14.65
C VAL A 186 38.03 -13.61 14.37
N ASP A 187 39.07 -13.60 13.56
CA ASP A 187 39.74 -12.36 13.16
C ASP A 187 38.85 -11.60 12.17
N VAL A 188 38.22 -10.53 12.67
CA VAL A 188 37.31 -9.69 11.90
C VAL A 188 37.97 -9.08 10.67
N ASP A 189 39.20 -8.60 10.83
CA ASP A 189 39.88 -7.89 9.76
C ASP A 189 40.38 -8.85 8.67
N GLU A 190 40.79 -10.07 9.05
CA GLU A 190 41.08 -11.15 8.10
C GLU A 190 39.85 -11.51 7.27
N VAL A 191 38.69 -11.74 7.92
CA VAL A 191 37.44 -12.11 7.24
C VAL A 191 36.93 -10.97 6.35
N LEU A 192 36.98 -9.71 6.81
CA LEU A 192 36.63 -8.56 5.99
C LEU A 192 37.60 -8.35 4.82
N GLY A 193 38.89 -8.69 5.00
CA GLY A 193 39.90 -8.67 3.97
C GLY A 193 39.70 -9.67 2.81
N MET A 194 38.83 -10.66 2.99
CA MET A 194 38.42 -11.60 1.93
C MET A 194 37.50 -10.92 0.87
N TYR A 195 36.93 -9.77 1.20
CA TYR A 195 36.21 -8.94 0.24
C TYR A 195 37.14 -7.97 -0.44
N ALA A 196 36.97 -7.70 -1.73
CA ALA A 196 37.62 -6.55 -2.38
C ALA A 196 37.15 -5.21 -1.76
N ASP A 197 35.88 -5.13 -1.43
CA ASP A 197 35.24 -4.05 -0.65
C ASP A 197 34.02 -4.63 0.10
N TYR A 198 34.13 -4.82 1.41
CA TYR A 198 33.05 -5.37 2.22
C TYR A 198 31.83 -4.41 2.35
N LYS A 199 31.99 -3.13 2.01
CA LYS A 199 30.87 -2.17 1.95
C LYS A 199 30.05 -2.30 0.67
N ASN A 200 30.59 -3.00 -0.34
CA ASN A 200 29.85 -3.31 -1.55
C ASN A 200 28.94 -4.52 -1.33
N ARG A 201 27.65 -4.28 -1.06
CA ARG A 201 26.65 -5.33 -0.81
C ARG A 201 26.46 -6.31 -1.97
N ALA A 202 26.81 -5.90 -3.19
CA ALA A 202 26.74 -6.80 -4.36
C ALA A 202 27.77 -7.95 -4.31
N SER A 203 28.84 -7.78 -3.56
CA SER A 203 29.87 -8.81 -3.38
C SER A 203 29.59 -9.78 -2.24
N TRP A 204 28.51 -9.54 -1.45
CA TRP A 204 28.20 -10.39 -0.32
C TRP A 204 27.64 -11.74 -0.75
N PRO A 205 28.13 -12.84 -0.17
CA PRO A 205 27.55 -14.15 -0.42
C PRO A 205 26.06 -14.20 -0.07
N ILE A 206 25.26 -14.81 -0.94
CA ILE A 206 23.82 -15.03 -0.74
C ILE A 206 23.46 -16.47 -1.08
N SER A 207 22.46 -17.03 -0.39
CA SER A 207 21.95 -18.37 -0.68
C SER A 207 21.12 -18.39 -1.97
N SER A 208 20.98 -19.56 -2.57
CA SER A 208 20.12 -19.78 -3.74
C SER A 208 18.64 -19.50 -3.43
N ARG A 209 18.24 -19.65 -2.16
CA ARG A 209 16.88 -19.35 -1.68
C ARG A 209 16.59 -17.85 -1.69
N THR A 210 17.52 -17.03 -1.23
CA THR A 210 17.38 -15.56 -1.25
C THR A 210 17.14 -15.06 -2.67
N THR A 211 17.89 -15.57 -3.65
CA THR A 211 17.71 -15.21 -5.06
C THR A 211 16.32 -15.61 -5.57
N ARG A 212 15.84 -16.82 -5.24
CA ARG A 212 14.50 -17.30 -5.66
C ARG A 212 13.38 -16.53 -4.98
N THR A 213 13.47 -16.27 -3.68
CA THR A 213 12.45 -15.55 -2.92
C THR A 213 12.31 -14.12 -3.40
N GLN A 214 13.40 -13.41 -3.66
CA GLN A 214 13.36 -12.06 -4.20
C GLN A 214 12.72 -12.03 -5.60
N ALA A 215 13.04 -12.98 -6.47
CA ALA A 215 12.44 -13.08 -7.80
C ALA A 215 10.94 -13.46 -7.77
N HIS A 216 10.52 -14.34 -6.83
CA HIS A 216 9.11 -14.76 -6.66
C HIS A 216 8.24 -13.67 -6.03
N GLU A 217 8.71 -13.01 -4.98
CA GLU A 217 7.96 -11.94 -4.31
C GLU A 217 7.67 -10.75 -5.22
N ILE A 218 8.52 -10.52 -6.23
CA ILE A 218 8.33 -9.45 -7.21
C ILE A 218 7.33 -9.87 -8.29
N LYS A 219 7.39 -11.11 -8.76
CA LYS A 219 6.47 -11.62 -9.80
C LYS A 219 5.04 -11.85 -9.31
N ASP A 220 4.89 -12.32 -8.07
CA ASP A 220 3.58 -12.72 -7.55
C ASP A 220 2.80 -11.57 -6.88
N LYS A 221 3.45 -10.45 -6.51
CA LYS A 221 2.84 -9.38 -5.71
C LYS A 221 2.63 -8.04 -6.43
N GLN A 222 3.16 -7.86 -7.63
CA GLN A 222 3.05 -6.56 -8.31
C GLN A 222 2.68 -6.71 -9.78
N GLN A 223 1.55 -6.13 -10.15
CA GLN A 223 1.18 -5.89 -11.54
C GLN A 223 2.25 -5.03 -12.25
N ASP A 224 2.47 -5.30 -13.53
CA ASP A 224 3.32 -4.45 -14.37
C ASP A 224 2.90 -2.96 -14.21
N PRO A 225 3.78 -2.09 -13.72
CA PRO A 225 3.43 -0.70 -13.45
C PRO A 225 3.00 0.07 -14.70
N ARG A 226 3.37 -0.41 -15.90
CA ARG A 226 2.97 0.15 -17.20
C ARG A 226 1.51 -0.16 -17.54
N SER A 227 0.96 -1.22 -16.97
CA SER A 227 -0.46 -1.59 -17.15
C SER A 227 -1.40 -0.84 -16.21
N LYS A 228 -0.86 -0.10 -15.24
CA LYS A 228 -1.67 0.72 -14.34
C LYS A 228 -2.34 1.85 -15.11
N ASN A 229 -3.57 2.14 -14.75
CA ASN A 229 -4.30 3.27 -15.31
C ASN A 229 -3.76 4.62 -14.81
N GLY A 230 -4.01 5.67 -15.58
CA GLY A 230 -3.69 7.03 -15.20
C GLY A 230 -2.19 7.36 -15.24
N ILE A 231 -1.81 8.35 -14.44
CA ILE A 231 -0.48 9.00 -14.50
C ILE A 231 0.68 8.07 -14.12
N VAL A 232 0.42 7.09 -13.25
CA VAL A 232 1.46 6.12 -12.83
C VAL A 232 1.83 5.21 -14.01
N GLY A 233 0.82 4.67 -14.70
CA GLY A 233 1.04 3.83 -15.88
C GLY A 233 1.67 4.60 -17.03
N ALA A 234 1.23 5.83 -17.26
CA ALA A 234 1.81 6.70 -18.29
C ALA A 234 3.30 6.98 -18.00
N PHE A 235 3.64 7.37 -16.76
CA PHE A 235 5.02 7.64 -16.37
C PHE A 235 5.90 6.39 -16.50
N CYS A 236 5.46 5.24 -15.96
CA CYS A 236 6.21 4.00 -16.03
C CYS A 236 6.29 3.39 -17.46
N SER A 237 5.38 3.80 -18.37
CA SER A 237 5.47 3.45 -19.79
C SER A 237 6.49 4.27 -20.57
N VAL A 238 6.78 5.50 -20.11
CA VAL A 238 7.76 6.39 -20.71
C VAL A 238 9.15 6.19 -20.09
N TYR A 239 9.20 6.00 -18.76
CA TYR A 239 10.45 5.86 -18.03
C TYR A 239 10.50 4.54 -17.27
N ASP A 240 11.50 3.70 -17.58
CA ASP A 240 11.91 2.65 -16.67
C ASP A 240 12.69 3.23 -15.48
N VAL A 241 13.06 2.39 -14.51
CA VAL A 241 13.80 2.82 -13.33
C VAL A 241 15.15 3.45 -13.67
N HIS A 242 15.86 2.92 -14.66
CA HIS A 242 17.17 3.45 -15.08
C HIS A 242 17.05 4.84 -15.69
N GLN A 243 16.07 5.02 -16.57
CA GLN A 243 15.77 6.32 -17.21
C GLN A 243 15.28 7.34 -16.17
N ALA A 244 14.42 6.91 -15.22
CA ALA A 244 13.94 7.76 -14.15
C ALA A 244 15.09 8.22 -13.22
N ILE A 245 16.02 7.33 -12.87
CA ILE A 245 17.20 7.69 -12.08
C ILE A 245 18.06 8.69 -12.87
N SER A 246 18.34 8.40 -14.14
CA SER A 246 19.18 9.26 -14.98
C SER A 246 18.59 10.66 -15.13
N LYS A 247 17.27 10.78 -15.40
CA LYS A 247 16.62 12.05 -15.68
C LYS A 247 16.33 12.86 -14.41
N PHE A 248 15.85 12.23 -13.34
CA PHE A 248 15.32 12.91 -12.17
C PHE A 248 16.16 12.77 -10.89
N LEU A 249 16.92 11.68 -10.75
CA LEU A 249 17.59 11.30 -9.50
C LEU A 249 19.12 11.17 -9.64
N GLY A 250 19.73 11.76 -10.68
CA GLY A 250 21.18 11.72 -10.90
C GLY A 250 22.03 12.37 -9.80
N LYS A 251 21.43 13.17 -8.90
CA LYS A 251 22.08 13.70 -7.69
C LYS A 251 21.80 12.87 -6.43
N VAL A 252 20.96 11.84 -6.54
CA VAL A 252 20.54 10.96 -5.45
C VAL A 252 21.21 9.62 -5.54
N TYR A 253 21.36 9.11 -6.76
CA TYR A 253 21.98 7.82 -7.03
C TYR A 253 23.15 7.95 -7.98
N SER A 254 24.20 7.19 -7.73
CA SER A 254 25.33 7.00 -8.65
C SER A 254 25.34 5.56 -9.18
N PRO A 255 25.55 5.34 -10.49
CA PRO A 255 25.68 4.00 -11.04
C PRO A 255 26.94 3.32 -10.53
N CYS A 256 26.91 2.00 -10.40
CA CYS A 256 28.04 1.20 -9.98
C CYS A 256 28.81 0.70 -11.20
N GLU A 257 30.10 0.96 -11.25
CA GLU A 257 30.96 0.54 -12.37
C GLU A 257 30.98 -0.99 -12.52
N GLY A 258 30.77 -1.49 -13.73
CA GLY A 258 30.68 -2.92 -14.01
C GLY A 258 29.39 -3.63 -13.53
N MET A 259 28.43 -2.92 -12.96
CA MET A 259 27.18 -3.48 -12.43
C MET A 259 25.96 -2.69 -12.95
N PRO A 260 25.46 -2.94 -14.16
CA PRO A 260 24.46 -2.09 -14.83
C PRO A 260 23.12 -1.96 -14.06
N ASN A 261 22.75 -2.97 -13.25
CA ASN A 261 21.50 -3.01 -12.49
C ASN A 261 21.68 -2.58 -11.03
N ARG A 262 22.77 -1.92 -10.67
CA ARG A 262 23.03 -1.48 -9.30
C ARG A 262 23.43 -0.02 -9.21
N TYR A 263 22.91 0.61 -8.16
CA TYR A 263 23.19 2.01 -7.85
C TYR A 263 23.53 2.17 -6.37
N THR A 264 24.32 3.20 -6.10
CA THR A 264 24.66 3.62 -4.74
C THR A 264 23.84 4.86 -4.39
N PHE A 265 23.14 4.84 -3.27
CA PHE A 265 22.49 6.02 -2.71
C PHE A 265 23.58 6.96 -2.16
N ILE A 266 23.60 8.20 -2.66
CA ILE A 266 24.67 9.17 -2.33
C ILE A 266 24.58 9.53 -0.84
N GLY A 267 25.68 9.35 -0.12
CA GLY A 267 25.74 9.54 1.34
C GLY A 267 25.43 8.30 2.17
N ALA A 268 25.15 7.16 1.54
CA ALA A 268 25.03 5.88 2.25
C ALA A 268 26.40 5.37 2.73
N SER A 269 26.38 4.58 3.80
CA SER A 269 27.58 3.93 4.36
C SER A 269 28.05 2.70 3.59
N THR A 270 27.22 2.21 2.63
CA THR A 270 27.51 1.05 1.77
C THR A 270 27.31 1.42 0.30
N THR A 271 27.91 0.64 -0.60
CA THR A 271 27.78 0.82 -2.05
C THR A 271 26.88 -0.26 -2.67
N ALA A 272 26.39 -0.02 -3.88
CA ALA A 272 25.61 -0.97 -4.69
C ALA A 272 24.33 -1.53 -4.01
N GLY A 273 23.74 -0.77 -3.10
CA GLY A 273 22.61 -1.23 -2.30
C GLY A 273 21.24 -1.06 -2.96
N LEU A 274 21.07 -0.22 -3.99
CA LEU A 274 19.86 -0.20 -4.81
C LEU A 274 20.03 -1.22 -5.93
N VAL A 275 19.07 -2.14 -6.04
CA VAL A 275 19.01 -3.18 -7.09
C VAL A 275 17.86 -2.87 -8.01
N VAL A 276 18.11 -2.83 -9.31
CA VAL A 276 17.08 -2.73 -10.35
C VAL A 276 16.90 -4.12 -10.95
N TYR A 277 15.66 -4.56 -11.05
CA TYR A 277 15.33 -5.89 -11.57
C TYR A 277 15.28 -5.92 -13.10
N ASP A 278 15.43 -7.12 -13.65
CA ASP A 278 15.85 -7.45 -15.03
C ASP A 278 15.22 -6.64 -16.16
N ASP A 279 14.01 -6.15 -15.98
CA ASP A 279 13.27 -5.40 -17.01
C ASP A 279 13.21 -3.88 -16.74
N GLY A 280 13.89 -3.40 -15.69
CA GLY A 280 13.88 -1.99 -15.31
C GLY A 280 12.55 -1.51 -14.70
N LEU A 281 11.59 -2.41 -14.43
CA LEU A 281 10.25 -2.05 -13.94
C LEU A 281 10.25 -1.70 -12.45
N PHE A 282 11.10 -2.37 -11.68
CA PHE A 282 11.14 -2.23 -10.23
C PHE A 282 12.57 -2.06 -9.70
N ALA A 283 12.67 -1.36 -8.59
CA ALA A 283 13.89 -1.26 -7.79
C ALA A 283 13.63 -1.59 -6.32
N TYR A 284 14.65 -2.08 -5.64
CA TYR A 284 14.62 -2.33 -4.20
C TYR A 284 15.91 -1.81 -3.56
N SER A 285 15.79 -1.04 -2.48
CA SER A 285 16.94 -0.47 -1.77
C SER A 285 17.25 -1.21 -0.48
N HIS A 286 18.51 -1.63 -0.34
CA HIS A 286 19.08 -2.19 0.89
C HIS A 286 19.75 -1.11 1.76
N HIS A 287 19.82 0.15 1.31
CA HIS A 287 20.39 1.25 2.08
C HIS A 287 19.37 1.73 3.13
N GLU A 288 19.66 1.58 4.41
CA GLU A 288 18.74 1.98 5.49
C GLU A 288 18.42 3.49 5.52
N SER A 289 19.31 4.32 5.02
CA SER A 289 19.10 5.78 4.92
C SER A 289 18.31 6.21 3.69
N ASP A 290 18.03 5.28 2.77
CA ASP A 290 17.29 5.54 1.54
C ASP A 290 15.77 5.56 1.85
N PRO A 291 15.01 6.59 1.43
CA PRO A 291 13.55 6.63 1.56
C PRO A 291 12.82 5.39 0.99
N CYS A 292 13.45 4.71 0.03
CA CYS A 292 12.93 3.47 -0.57
C CYS A 292 13.39 2.19 0.14
N HIS A 293 14.09 2.29 1.28
CA HIS A 293 14.59 1.13 2.01
C HIS A 293 13.47 0.14 2.34
N GLY A 294 13.71 -1.14 2.03
CA GLY A 294 12.79 -2.23 2.35
C GLY A 294 11.49 -2.24 1.55
N ARG A 295 11.39 -1.42 0.49
CA ARG A 295 10.22 -1.33 -0.39
C ARG A 295 10.61 -1.62 -1.83
N THR A 296 9.74 -2.34 -2.54
CA THR A 296 9.84 -2.45 -4.00
C THR A 296 9.15 -1.24 -4.62
N CYS A 297 9.89 -0.44 -5.38
CA CYS A 297 9.41 0.80 -6.00
C CYS A 297 9.45 0.67 -7.52
N ASN A 298 8.38 1.10 -8.21
CA ASN A 298 8.44 1.38 -9.64
C ASN A 298 9.09 2.74 -9.90
N ALA A 299 9.28 3.12 -11.17
CA ALA A 299 9.91 4.38 -11.54
C ALA A 299 9.21 5.62 -10.96
N PHE A 300 7.87 5.64 -10.96
CA PHE A 300 7.08 6.74 -10.41
C PHE A 300 7.27 6.89 -8.90
N ASP A 301 7.14 5.78 -8.14
CA ASP A 301 7.29 5.80 -6.69
C ASP A 301 8.71 6.15 -6.27
N LEU A 302 9.72 5.65 -7.00
CA LEU A 302 11.12 5.98 -6.74
C LEU A 302 11.36 7.49 -6.84
N VAL A 303 10.89 8.14 -7.92
CA VAL A 303 11.04 9.59 -8.10
C VAL A 303 10.23 10.36 -7.05
N ARG A 304 8.99 9.95 -6.80
CA ARG A 304 8.09 10.61 -5.83
C ARG A 304 8.67 10.64 -4.42
N LEU A 305 9.15 9.51 -3.93
CA LEU A 305 9.66 9.37 -2.55
C LEU A 305 10.92 10.22 -2.31
N HIS A 306 11.73 10.48 -3.35
CA HIS A 306 12.95 11.27 -3.21
C HIS A 306 12.74 12.77 -3.43
N LEU A 307 11.93 13.15 -4.41
CA LEU A 307 11.74 14.56 -4.73
C LEU A 307 10.63 15.21 -3.89
N TYR A 308 9.65 14.42 -3.46
CA TYR A 308 8.47 14.92 -2.74
C TYR A 308 8.15 14.08 -1.50
N PRO A 309 9.13 13.89 -0.57
CA PRO A 309 8.86 13.20 0.67
C PRO A 309 7.82 13.99 1.50
N ASP A 310 6.69 13.36 1.83
CA ASP A 310 5.65 13.95 2.67
C ASP A 310 5.02 12.82 3.50
N SER A 311 4.66 13.10 4.74
CA SER A 311 3.92 12.16 5.61
C SER A 311 2.49 11.93 5.12
N ASP A 312 1.95 12.85 4.32
CA ASP A 312 0.68 12.73 3.60
C ASP A 312 0.97 12.28 2.17
N GLU A 313 0.69 11.01 1.88
CA GLU A 313 0.92 10.42 0.56
C GLU A 313 0.13 11.13 -0.55
N GLY A 314 -1.06 11.65 -0.25
CA GLY A 314 -1.87 12.39 -1.21
C GLY A 314 -1.18 13.69 -1.66
N ARG A 315 -0.61 14.44 -0.72
CA ARG A 315 0.17 15.66 -1.05
C ARG A 315 1.45 15.35 -1.83
N SER A 316 2.13 14.27 -1.48
CA SER A 316 3.30 13.78 -2.21
C SER A 316 2.94 13.44 -3.66
N PHE A 317 1.81 12.76 -3.86
CA PHE A 317 1.29 12.38 -5.16
C PHE A 317 0.91 13.61 -6.02
N GLU A 318 0.22 14.61 -5.45
CA GLU A 318 -0.14 15.84 -6.17
C GLU A 318 1.09 16.65 -6.61
N LYS A 319 2.13 16.72 -5.78
CA LYS A 319 3.41 17.36 -6.16
C LYS A 319 4.07 16.61 -7.32
N MET A 320 4.02 15.29 -7.33
CA MET A 320 4.53 14.48 -8.44
C MET A 320 3.72 14.69 -9.71
N LYS A 321 2.38 14.80 -9.64
CA LYS A 321 1.55 15.17 -10.78
C LYS A 321 1.99 16.51 -11.41
N SER A 322 2.31 17.50 -10.59
CA SER A 322 2.79 18.80 -11.07
C SER A 322 4.12 18.68 -11.83
N LEU A 323 5.05 17.83 -11.38
CA LEU A 323 6.29 17.54 -12.12
C LEU A 323 5.97 16.92 -13.48
N ILE A 324 5.12 15.91 -13.50
CA ILE A 324 4.76 15.16 -14.71
C ILE A 324 4.00 16.05 -15.70
N SER A 325 3.16 16.98 -15.23
CA SER A 325 2.45 17.90 -16.10
C SER A 325 3.39 18.80 -16.93
N SER A 326 4.63 18.97 -16.52
CA SER A 326 5.67 19.66 -17.32
C SER A 326 6.36 18.78 -18.37
N ASP A 327 6.17 17.44 -18.29
CA ASP A 327 6.81 16.48 -19.20
C ASP A 327 5.88 16.12 -20.37
N SER A 328 6.26 16.55 -21.57
CA SER A 328 5.42 16.36 -22.77
C SER A 328 5.27 14.90 -23.18
N GLU A 329 6.30 14.07 -22.99
CA GLU A 329 6.25 12.67 -23.39
C GLU A 329 5.27 11.89 -22.52
N VAL A 330 5.29 12.13 -21.20
CA VAL A 330 4.33 11.50 -20.27
C VAL A 330 2.91 12.01 -20.49
N ARG A 331 2.74 13.31 -20.78
CA ARG A 331 1.41 13.85 -21.11
C ARG A 331 0.81 13.18 -22.35
N HIS A 332 1.56 13.10 -23.45
CA HIS A 332 1.08 12.45 -24.67
C HIS A 332 0.74 10.97 -24.40
N LYS A 333 1.59 10.26 -23.64
CA LYS A 333 1.33 8.87 -23.29
C LYS A 333 0.07 8.70 -22.43
N LEU A 334 -0.14 9.60 -21.46
CA LEU A 334 -1.34 9.59 -20.63
C LEU A 334 -2.60 9.82 -21.49
N GLU A 335 -2.55 10.78 -22.40
CA GLU A 335 -3.65 11.06 -23.31
C GLU A 335 -3.96 9.86 -24.22
N ASP A 336 -2.93 9.23 -24.81
CA ASP A 336 -3.11 8.03 -25.63
C ASP A 336 -3.75 6.89 -24.84
N MET A 337 -3.32 6.67 -23.59
CA MET A 337 -3.91 5.64 -22.72
C MET A 337 -5.37 5.92 -22.40
N ILE A 338 -5.69 7.18 -22.07
CA ILE A 338 -7.07 7.61 -21.80
C ILE A 338 -7.94 7.41 -23.04
N GLN A 339 -7.45 7.80 -24.23
CA GLN A 339 -8.20 7.66 -25.49
C GLN A 339 -8.35 6.22 -25.95
N ILE A 340 -7.32 5.38 -25.78
CA ILE A 340 -7.41 3.94 -26.12
C ILE A 340 -8.46 3.26 -25.22
N ASN A 341 -8.48 3.59 -23.92
CA ASN A 341 -9.47 3.04 -23.01
C ASN A 341 -10.88 3.56 -23.36
N ALA A 342 -11.04 4.85 -23.64
CA ALA A 342 -12.31 5.40 -24.07
C ALA A 342 -12.78 4.83 -25.44
N SER A 343 -11.88 4.62 -26.41
CA SER A 343 -12.22 4.09 -27.72
C SER A 343 -12.65 2.61 -27.65
N ARG A 344 -12.12 1.83 -26.71
CA ARG A 344 -12.58 0.46 -26.47
C ARG A 344 -14.00 0.42 -25.92
N ASP A 345 -14.37 1.40 -25.12
CA ASP A 345 -15.68 1.50 -24.50
C ASP A 345 -16.78 1.95 -25.45
N PHE A 346 -16.44 2.72 -26.51
CA PHE A 346 -17.39 3.30 -27.46
C PHE A 346 -17.36 2.65 -28.86
N ALA A 347 -16.84 1.44 -29.00
CA ALA A 347 -16.72 0.74 -30.28
C ALA A 347 -18.06 0.49 -31.01
N ASP A 348 -19.20 0.75 -30.38
CA ASP A 348 -20.55 0.47 -30.91
C ASP A 348 -21.36 1.69 -31.35
N GLY A 349 -20.80 2.86 -31.55
CA GLY A 349 -21.64 3.94 -32.08
C GLY A 349 -21.17 5.38 -32.03
N GLY A 350 -20.05 5.72 -32.54
CA GLY A 350 -19.67 7.12 -32.63
C GLY A 350 -18.83 7.48 -33.86
N ASP A 351 -19.42 8.29 -34.72
CA ASP A 351 -18.86 8.90 -35.92
C ASP A 351 -17.35 9.27 -35.80
N ALA A 352 -16.50 8.48 -36.42
CA ALA A 352 -15.09 8.81 -36.68
C ALA A 352 -14.90 10.05 -37.60
N ASP A 353 -16.00 10.63 -38.06
CA ASP A 353 -16.01 11.78 -38.98
C ASP A 353 -15.98 13.15 -38.28
N ILE A 354 -16.11 13.19 -36.94
CA ILE A 354 -16.10 14.45 -36.16
C ILE A 354 -14.71 15.12 -36.13
N LEU A 355 -13.65 14.37 -36.37
CA LEU A 355 -12.26 14.85 -36.32
C LEU A 355 -11.83 15.68 -37.57
N ARG A 356 -12.68 15.87 -38.58
CA ARG A 356 -12.32 16.51 -39.86
C ARG A 356 -12.88 17.92 -40.10
N ARG A 357 -13.54 18.60 -39.16
CA ARG A 357 -13.99 19.97 -39.35
C ARG A 357 -12.93 20.97 -38.95
N ASP A 358 -12.27 21.54 -39.95
CA ASP A 358 -11.23 22.58 -39.85
C ASP A 358 -11.80 24.02 -39.76
N ASP A 359 -13.13 24.17 -39.57
CA ASP A 359 -13.86 25.46 -39.57
C ASP A 359 -13.90 26.12 -38.19
N ARG A 360 -13.03 25.74 -37.25
CA ARG A 360 -13.08 26.28 -35.89
C ARG A 360 -12.29 27.57 -35.78
N ASP A 361 -12.94 28.59 -35.26
CA ASP A 361 -12.32 29.91 -35.03
C ASP A 361 -11.05 29.82 -34.16
N TYR A 362 -10.09 30.71 -34.47
CA TYR A 362 -8.91 30.93 -33.63
C TYR A 362 -9.26 31.82 -32.43
N THR A 363 -10.07 31.25 -31.51
CA THR A 363 -10.58 31.89 -30.30
C THR A 363 -10.60 30.90 -29.13
N GLU A 364 -10.77 31.40 -27.89
CA GLU A 364 -10.96 30.55 -26.72
C GLU A 364 -12.22 29.67 -26.85
N SER A 365 -13.29 30.18 -27.45
CA SER A 365 -14.51 29.43 -27.74
C SER A 365 -14.25 28.29 -28.75
N GLY A 366 -13.47 28.57 -29.80
CA GLY A 366 -13.02 27.54 -30.75
C GLY A 366 -12.18 26.45 -30.07
N ASN A 367 -11.29 26.84 -29.14
CA ASN A 367 -10.53 25.89 -28.34
C ASN A 367 -11.43 25.08 -27.41
N ALA A 368 -12.45 25.65 -26.77
CA ALA A 368 -13.42 24.93 -25.94
C ALA A 368 -14.19 23.87 -26.73
N ILE A 369 -14.57 24.18 -28.01
CA ILE A 369 -15.20 23.20 -28.90
C ILE A 369 -14.22 22.06 -29.23
N ARG A 370 -12.96 22.40 -29.57
CA ARG A 370 -11.91 21.40 -29.83
C ARG A 370 -11.68 20.49 -28.63
N LEU A 371 -11.63 21.11 -27.42
CA LEU A 371 -11.47 20.35 -26.17
C LEU A 371 -12.63 19.38 -25.94
N LYS A 372 -13.88 19.84 -26.12
CA LYS A 372 -15.07 19.00 -26.03
C LYS A 372 -15.00 17.85 -27.01
N ASP A 373 -14.76 18.13 -28.28
CA ASP A 373 -14.82 17.10 -29.35
C ASP A 373 -13.77 16.02 -29.15
N SER A 374 -12.60 16.37 -28.61
CA SER A 374 -11.53 15.40 -28.36
C SER A 374 -11.60 14.71 -26.99
N ASN A 375 -12.32 15.27 -26.01
CA ASN A 375 -12.25 14.79 -24.63
C ASN A 375 -13.62 14.60 -23.95
N PHE A 376 -14.75 14.70 -24.68
CA PHE A 376 -16.08 14.58 -24.07
C PHE A 376 -16.27 13.26 -23.32
N ASN A 377 -15.67 12.18 -23.82
CA ASN A 377 -15.78 10.85 -23.23
C ASN A 377 -14.99 10.69 -21.91
N VAL A 378 -14.04 11.59 -21.65
CA VAL A 378 -13.11 11.49 -20.51
C VAL A 378 -13.11 12.73 -19.61
N MET A 379 -13.89 13.77 -19.97
CA MET A 379 -14.04 14.99 -19.18
C MET A 379 -15.49 15.36 -19.00
N ARG A 380 -15.85 15.78 -17.79
CA ARG A 380 -17.15 16.38 -17.46
C ARG A 380 -16.94 17.53 -16.49
N TYR A 381 -17.85 18.46 -16.51
CA TYR A 381 -17.91 19.55 -15.52
C TYR A 381 -19.19 19.42 -14.68
N SER A 382 -19.07 19.63 -13.39
CA SER A 382 -20.21 19.75 -12.47
C SER A 382 -20.01 20.95 -11.56
N GLY A 383 -21.01 21.80 -11.38
CA GLY A 383 -20.93 22.93 -10.45
C GLY A 383 -20.58 22.52 -9.02
N ALA A 384 -20.95 21.30 -8.64
CA ALA A 384 -20.72 20.71 -7.33
C ALA A 384 -19.37 20.00 -7.18
N LEU A 385 -18.86 19.37 -8.25
CA LEU A 385 -17.66 18.51 -8.24
C LEU A 385 -16.49 19.12 -9.01
N ASP A 386 -16.68 20.33 -9.57
CA ASP A 386 -15.73 20.96 -10.49
C ASP A 386 -15.46 20.06 -11.71
N TRP A 387 -14.28 20.11 -12.28
CA TRP A 387 -13.89 19.24 -13.36
C TRP A 387 -13.73 17.79 -12.86
N CYS A 388 -14.38 16.88 -13.58
CA CYS A 388 -14.22 15.44 -13.39
C CYS A 388 -13.50 14.88 -14.61
N VAL A 389 -12.42 14.15 -14.38
CA VAL A 389 -11.61 13.53 -15.44
C VAL A 389 -11.50 12.02 -15.20
N TRP A 390 -11.81 11.25 -16.24
CA TRP A 390 -11.66 9.80 -16.24
C TRP A 390 -10.19 9.40 -16.37
N ASP A 391 -9.68 8.62 -15.42
CA ASP A 391 -8.29 8.16 -15.40
C ASP A 391 -8.07 6.74 -15.98
N GLY A 392 -9.13 6.12 -16.47
CA GLY A 392 -9.13 4.74 -16.96
C GLY A 392 -9.79 3.73 -16.00
N ALA A 393 -10.07 4.14 -14.75
CA ALA A 393 -10.72 3.31 -13.74
C ALA A 393 -11.78 4.06 -12.93
N VAL A 394 -11.57 5.37 -12.70
CA VAL A 394 -12.45 6.20 -11.86
C VAL A 394 -12.54 7.62 -12.39
N TRP A 395 -13.67 8.28 -12.21
CA TRP A 395 -13.82 9.71 -12.46
C TRP A 395 -13.26 10.51 -11.28
N GLN A 396 -12.08 11.08 -11.45
CA GLN A 396 -11.43 11.94 -10.47
C GLN A 396 -12.18 13.27 -10.34
N GLN A 397 -12.70 13.55 -9.14
CA GLN A 397 -13.42 14.80 -8.82
C GLN A 397 -12.42 15.91 -8.51
N TYR A 398 -12.82 17.16 -8.68
CA TYR A 398 -11.97 18.34 -8.46
C TYR A 398 -10.66 18.30 -9.25
N ALA A 399 -10.67 17.65 -10.41
CA ALA A 399 -9.51 17.34 -11.23
C ALA A 399 -9.13 18.49 -12.18
N LYS A 400 -9.13 19.74 -11.70
CA LYS A 400 -8.80 20.92 -12.52
C LYS A 400 -7.38 20.86 -13.11
N THR A 401 -6.43 20.28 -12.37
CA THR A 401 -5.06 20.10 -12.86
C THR A 401 -5.01 19.11 -14.02
N ASP A 402 -5.75 18.01 -13.93
CA ASP A 402 -5.84 17.00 -14.98
C ASP A 402 -6.56 17.57 -16.21
N ALA A 403 -7.61 18.37 -16.00
CA ALA A 403 -8.29 19.10 -17.07
C ALA A 403 -7.36 20.08 -17.79
N ILE A 404 -6.51 20.82 -17.07
CA ILE A 404 -5.49 21.70 -17.66
C ILE A 404 -4.48 20.89 -18.48
N MET A 405 -4.06 19.70 -18.02
CA MET A 405 -3.18 18.83 -18.80
C MET A 405 -3.79 18.43 -20.14
N LEU A 406 -5.08 18.10 -20.18
CA LEU A 406 -5.78 17.78 -21.43
C LEU A 406 -5.85 18.98 -22.37
N VAL A 407 -6.03 20.21 -21.84
CA VAL A 407 -5.91 21.43 -22.64
C VAL A 407 -4.49 21.62 -23.18
N MET A 408 -3.46 21.31 -22.39
CA MET A 408 -2.06 21.38 -22.86
C MET A 408 -1.80 20.40 -23.99
N CYS A 409 -2.27 19.16 -23.88
CA CYS A 409 -2.15 18.15 -24.92
C CYS A 409 -2.87 18.58 -26.21
N MET A 410 -4.09 19.10 -26.10
CA MET A 410 -4.81 19.68 -27.24
C MET A 410 -4.02 20.81 -27.90
N ASN A 411 -3.42 21.72 -27.13
CA ASN A 411 -2.63 22.85 -27.65
C ASN A 411 -1.33 22.36 -28.30
N ASP A 412 -0.69 21.31 -27.80
CA ASP A 412 0.50 20.73 -28.42
C ASP A 412 0.15 20.11 -29.79
N ARG A 413 -0.97 19.39 -29.92
CA ARG A 413 -1.47 18.89 -31.21
C ARG A 413 -1.82 20.02 -32.18
N MET A 414 -2.51 21.03 -31.67
CA MET A 414 -2.83 22.22 -32.47
C MET A 414 -1.56 22.88 -33.01
N LYS A 415 -0.48 22.94 -32.22
CA LYS A 415 0.81 23.49 -32.65
C LYS A 415 1.45 22.65 -33.73
N ASP A 416 1.45 21.34 -33.58
CA ASP A 416 2.02 20.42 -34.58
C ASP A 416 1.25 20.45 -35.91
N GLU A 417 -0.07 20.56 -35.84
CA GLU A 417 -0.92 20.74 -37.05
C GLU A 417 -0.66 22.09 -37.72
N ALA A 418 -0.60 23.15 -36.94
CA ALA A 418 -0.33 24.49 -37.45
C ALA A 418 1.06 24.56 -38.11
N ASP A 419 2.09 23.97 -37.51
CA ASP A 419 3.43 23.91 -38.05
C ASP A 419 3.48 23.12 -39.35
N ARG A 420 2.79 21.96 -39.42
CA ARG A 420 2.64 21.20 -40.67
C ARG A 420 1.94 21.99 -41.76
N LYS A 421 0.83 22.66 -41.44
CA LYS A 421 0.09 23.53 -42.36
C LYS A 421 0.98 24.66 -42.90
N PHE A 422 1.77 25.28 -42.00
CA PHE A 422 2.72 26.34 -42.39
C PHE A 422 3.86 25.85 -43.29
N GLN A 423 4.34 24.64 -43.07
CA GLN A 423 5.39 24.01 -43.92
C GLN A 423 4.87 23.73 -45.35
N LEU A 424 3.61 23.33 -45.48
CA LEU A 424 2.98 22.92 -46.72
C LEU A 424 2.39 24.11 -47.49
N ALA A 425 2.11 25.22 -46.82
CA ALA A 425 1.49 26.40 -47.44
C ALA A 425 2.41 27.06 -48.49
N PRO A 426 1.85 27.48 -49.66
CA PRO A 426 2.60 28.14 -50.72
C PRO A 426 3.17 29.47 -50.22
N LYS A 427 4.50 29.58 -50.17
CA LYS A 427 5.17 30.78 -49.66
C LYS A 427 5.00 31.95 -50.62
N PRO A 428 4.72 33.19 -50.10
CA PRO A 428 4.64 34.38 -50.93
C PRO A 428 6.00 34.72 -51.54
N GLU A 429 5.99 35.42 -52.68
CA GLU A 429 7.18 35.91 -53.31
C GLU A 429 7.92 36.93 -52.43
N LYS A 430 9.25 36.98 -52.57
CA LYS A 430 10.09 37.87 -51.78
C LYS A 430 9.73 39.34 -52.02
N GLY A 431 9.29 40.07 -51.00
CA GLY A 431 8.89 41.48 -51.09
C GLY A 431 7.37 41.72 -51.31
N CYS A 432 6.56 40.65 -51.42
CA CYS A 432 5.12 40.71 -51.51
C CYS A 432 4.51 41.32 -50.22
N LYS A 433 3.53 42.23 -50.34
CA LYS A 433 2.81 42.77 -49.18
C LYS A 433 1.91 41.71 -48.56
N ARG A 434 1.63 41.83 -47.27
CA ARG A 434 0.82 40.84 -46.53
C ARG A 434 -0.58 40.63 -47.13
N ASP A 435 -1.16 41.69 -47.68
CA ASP A 435 -2.50 41.63 -48.29
C ASP A 435 -2.52 40.75 -49.56
N ASP A 436 -1.39 40.65 -50.26
CA ASP A 436 -1.22 39.88 -51.48
C ASP A 436 -0.72 38.45 -51.23
N TRP A 437 -0.58 38.04 -49.96
CA TRP A 437 -0.18 36.66 -49.62
C TRP A 437 -1.25 35.66 -50.03
N PRO A 438 -0.89 34.43 -50.44
CA PRO A 438 -1.85 33.35 -50.63
C PRO A 438 -2.70 33.14 -49.38
N GLU A 439 -4.00 32.92 -49.52
CA GLU A 439 -4.92 32.73 -48.39
C GLU A 439 -4.50 31.54 -47.50
N ASP A 440 -4.07 30.43 -48.10
CA ASP A 440 -3.56 29.29 -47.34
C ASP A 440 -2.33 29.63 -46.48
N TYR A 441 -1.48 30.54 -46.97
CA TYR A 441 -0.33 31.00 -46.19
C TYR A 441 -0.72 31.96 -45.06
N LYS A 442 -1.71 32.86 -45.33
CA LYS A 442 -2.26 33.75 -44.31
C LYS A 442 -2.87 32.94 -43.16
N ASP A 443 -3.67 31.95 -43.52
CA ASP A 443 -4.32 31.07 -42.55
C ASP A 443 -3.32 30.21 -41.78
N ALA A 444 -2.31 29.65 -42.44
CA ALA A 444 -1.24 28.94 -41.78
C ALA A 444 -0.45 29.79 -40.76
N VAL A 445 -0.17 31.07 -41.12
CA VAL A 445 0.45 32.03 -40.20
C VAL A 445 -0.46 32.33 -39.00
N ALA A 446 -1.77 32.49 -39.24
CA ALA A 446 -2.76 32.77 -38.19
C ALA A 446 -2.86 31.53 -37.25
N ALA A 447 -2.89 30.32 -37.81
CA ALA A 447 -2.91 29.06 -37.06
C ALA A 447 -1.69 28.94 -36.12
N VAL A 448 -0.47 29.16 -36.65
CA VAL A 448 0.77 29.08 -35.83
C VAL A 448 0.76 30.13 -34.72
N LYS A 449 0.32 31.37 -35.04
CA LYS A 449 0.22 32.44 -34.05
C LYS A 449 -0.77 32.07 -32.91
N TRP A 450 -1.95 31.58 -33.29
CA TRP A 450 -2.97 31.18 -32.33
C TRP A 450 -2.54 29.98 -31.50
N ALA A 451 -2.03 28.94 -32.12
CA ALA A 451 -1.54 27.75 -31.43
C ALA A 451 -0.44 28.10 -30.40
N THR A 452 0.45 29.05 -30.76
CA THR A 452 1.47 29.57 -29.84
C THR A 452 0.86 30.36 -28.68
N ALA A 453 -0.12 31.23 -28.93
CA ALA A 453 -0.81 31.99 -27.91
C ALA A 453 -1.64 31.13 -26.98
N SER A 454 -2.24 30.07 -27.50
CA SER A 454 -3.06 29.08 -26.74
C SER A 454 -2.27 28.32 -25.66
N ARG A 455 -0.96 28.30 -25.76
CA ARG A 455 -0.07 27.69 -24.73
C ARG A 455 0.11 28.59 -23.50
N SER A 456 -0.39 29.82 -23.50
CA SER A 456 -0.37 30.67 -22.30
C SER A 456 -1.41 30.20 -21.26
N TYR A 457 -1.09 30.32 -19.97
CA TYR A 457 -1.98 29.91 -18.88
C TYR A 457 -3.35 30.62 -18.95
N ASN A 458 -3.37 31.92 -19.29
CA ASN A 458 -4.62 32.69 -19.39
C ASN A 458 -5.56 32.13 -20.46
N VAL A 459 -5.06 31.82 -21.65
CA VAL A 459 -5.86 31.23 -22.71
C VAL A 459 -6.34 29.84 -22.35
N MET A 460 -5.49 29.02 -21.70
CA MET A 460 -5.89 27.70 -21.19
C MET A 460 -7.01 27.80 -20.15
N ALA A 461 -6.90 28.77 -19.23
CA ALA A 461 -7.92 28.98 -18.19
C ALA A 461 -9.26 29.46 -18.81
N HIS A 462 -9.23 30.38 -19.76
CA HIS A 462 -10.43 30.83 -20.48
C HIS A 462 -11.03 29.72 -21.35
N THR A 463 -10.21 28.91 -21.99
CA THR A 463 -10.66 27.70 -22.71
C THR A 463 -11.44 26.76 -21.79
N LEU A 464 -10.92 26.46 -20.61
CA LEU A 464 -11.61 25.62 -19.62
C LEU A 464 -12.91 26.27 -19.14
N GLN A 465 -12.90 27.57 -18.87
CA GLN A 465 -14.11 28.31 -18.46
C GLN A 465 -15.19 28.27 -19.54
N ALA A 466 -14.84 28.49 -20.80
CA ALA A 466 -15.77 28.37 -21.92
C ALA A 466 -16.30 26.94 -22.11
N ALA A 467 -15.45 25.92 -21.87
CA ALA A 467 -15.81 24.52 -22.01
C ALA A 467 -16.78 24.02 -20.92
N GLN A 468 -16.87 24.69 -19.75
CA GLN A 468 -17.80 24.32 -18.69
C GLN A 468 -19.24 24.13 -19.21
N SER A 469 -19.77 25.10 -19.96
CA SER A 469 -21.13 25.03 -20.49
C SER A 469 -21.34 23.91 -21.53
N LEU A 470 -20.26 23.49 -22.21
CA LEU A 470 -20.31 22.47 -23.26
C LEU A 470 -20.19 21.04 -22.72
N MET A 471 -19.63 20.90 -21.51
CA MET A 471 -19.26 19.62 -20.90
C MET A 471 -19.94 19.39 -19.55
N SER A 472 -20.90 20.24 -19.18
CA SER A 472 -21.65 20.13 -17.91
C SER A 472 -22.52 18.89 -17.87
N VAL A 473 -22.47 18.16 -16.75
CA VAL A 473 -23.52 17.24 -16.31
C VAL A 473 -24.67 18.04 -15.66
N ARG A 474 -25.89 17.55 -15.82
CA ARG A 474 -27.08 18.25 -15.29
C ARG A 474 -27.17 18.16 -13.78
N ASP A 475 -26.83 16.98 -13.26
CA ASP A 475 -26.87 16.69 -11.84
C ASP A 475 -25.60 15.95 -11.40
N ALA A 476 -25.13 16.22 -10.20
CA ALA A 476 -24.02 15.48 -9.60
C ALA A 476 -24.34 13.99 -9.37
N ASP A 477 -25.63 13.65 -9.27
CA ASP A 477 -26.11 12.27 -9.11
C ASP A 477 -26.10 11.46 -10.42
N GLU A 478 -25.71 12.06 -11.55
CA GLU A 478 -25.36 11.30 -12.76
C GLU A 478 -24.11 10.42 -12.53
N PHE A 479 -23.22 10.86 -11.63
CA PHE A 479 -22.13 10.03 -11.15
C PHE A 479 -22.61 9.06 -10.08
N ASP A 480 -22.00 7.86 -10.04
CA ASP A 480 -22.30 6.79 -9.08
C ASP A 480 -23.78 6.35 -9.09
N ASN A 481 -24.46 6.46 -10.23
CA ASN A 481 -25.91 6.30 -10.36
C ASN A 481 -26.38 4.84 -10.32
N ASP A 482 -25.55 3.86 -10.69
CA ASP A 482 -25.90 2.43 -10.53
C ASP A 482 -25.47 1.93 -9.15
N PRO A 483 -26.42 1.71 -8.22
CA PRO A 483 -26.11 1.31 -6.86
C PRO A 483 -25.51 -0.10 -6.75
N TRP A 484 -25.63 -0.92 -7.79
CA TRP A 484 -25.18 -2.31 -7.81
C TRP A 484 -23.79 -2.50 -8.42
N LEU A 485 -23.20 -1.47 -8.99
CA LEU A 485 -21.83 -1.53 -9.48
C LEU A 485 -20.84 -1.12 -8.38
N LEU A 486 -19.92 -1.99 -8.03
CA LEU A 486 -18.83 -1.73 -7.10
C LEU A 486 -17.52 -1.61 -7.89
N ASN A 487 -16.94 -0.43 -7.92
CA ASN A 487 -15.67 -0.20 -8.59
C ASN A 487 -14.49 -0.63 -7.69
N THR A 488 -13.62 -1.48 -8.23
CA THR A 488 -12.42 -2.00 -7.56
C THR A 488 -11.18 -1.66 -8.38
N PRO A 489 -9.95 -1.80 -7.87
CA PRO A 489 -8.73 -1.47 -8.63
C PRO A 489 -8.58 -2.18 -9.97
N ASP A 490 -9.05 -3.43 -10.10
CA ASP A 490 -8.82 -4.25 -11.29
C ASP A 490 -10.06 -4.37 -12.18
N SER A 491 -11.27 -4.17 -11.62
CA SER A 491 -12.54 -4.40 -12.32
C SER A 491 -13.71 -3.69 -11.65
N VAL A 492 -14.86 -3.68 -12.30
CA VAL A 492 -16.14 -3.29 -11.71
C VAL A 492 -16.97 -4.55 -11.44
N ILE A 493 -17.44 -4.72 -10.20
CA ILE A 493 -18.21 -5.89 -9.79
C ILE A 493 -19.71 -5.58 -9.82
N ASP A 494 -20.49 -6.42 -10.46
CA ASP A 494 -21.94 -6.41 -10.34
C ASP A 494 -22.35 -7.15 -9.06
N LEU A 495 -22.78 -6.40 -8.05
CA LEU A 495 -23.11 -6.93 -6.72
C LEU A 495 -24.33 -7.88 -6.70
N ARG A 496 -25.10 -7.96 -7.80
CA ARG A 496 -26.23 -8.88 -7.93
C ARG A 496 -25.76 -10.30 -8.25
N THR A 497 -24.66 -10.42 -8.99
CA THR A 497 -24.18 -11.69 -9.57
C THR A 497 -22.75 -12.06 -9.15
N GLY A 498 -21.97 -11.08 -8.67
CA GLY A 498 -20.54 -11.23 -8.46
C GLY A 498 -19.71 -11.17 -9.75
N GLU A 499 -20.32 -10.86 -10.90
CA GLU A 499 -19.66 -10.79 -12.21
C GLU A 499 -18.66 -9.63 -12.26
N GLU A 500 -17.46 -9.93 -12.72
CA GLU A 500 -16.43 -8.92 -12.98
C GLU A 500 -16.58 -8.32 -14.37
N LYS A 501 -16.60 -7.00 -14.46
CA LYS A 501 -16.71 -6.22 -15.68
C LYS A 501 -15.48 -5.32 -15.81
N PRO A 502 -15.00 -5.07 -17.05
CA PRO A 502 -13.93 -4.09 -17.25
C PRO A 502 -14.37 -2.70 -16.80
N HIS A 503 -13.42 -1.85 -16.41
CA HIS A 503 -13.72 -0.45 -16.16
C HIS A 503 -14.24 0.24 -17.41
N ARG A 504 -15.27 1.08 -17.27
CA ARG A 504 -15.83 1.90 -18.36
C ARG A 504 -16.20 3.29 -17.84
N ALA A 505 -15.89 4.29 -18.64
CA ALA A 505 -16.25 5.68 -18.33
C ALA A 505 -17.77 5.87 -18.18
N GLU A 506 -18.58 5.09 -18.89
CA GLU A 506 -20.06 5.10 -18.87
C GLU A 506 -20.66 4.69 -17.53
N TYR A 507 -19.92 3.93 -16.73
CA TYR A 507 -20.36 3.56 -15.37
C TYR A 507 -20.33 4.75 -14.40
N MET A 508 -19.72 5.87 -14.81
CA MET A 508 -19.67 7.13 -14.06
C MET A 508 -19.21 6.97 -12.59
N CYS A 509 -18.41 5.94 -12.30
CA CYS A 509 -17.92 5.69 -10.94
C CYS A 509 -16.90 6.73 -10.50
N THR A 510 -17.16 7.42 -9.37
CA THR A 510 -16.23 8.39 -8.76
C THR A 510 -15.52 7.84 -7.52
N MET A 511 -15.87 6.64 -7.08
CA MET A 511 -15.32 5.98 -5.90
C MET A 511 -14.72 4.63 -6.30
N MET A 512 -13.80 4.14 -5.47
CA MET A 512 -13.15 2.84 -5.67
C MET A 512 -12.82 2.21 -4.31
N THR A 513 -12.87 0.88 -4.24
CA THR A 513 -12.39 0.13 -3.07
C THR A 513 -10.87 0.20 -2.98
N ARG A 514 -10.34 -0.15 -1.81
CA ARG A 514 -8.88 -0.17 -1.62
C ARG A 514 -8.19 -1.34 -2.32
N LEU A 515 -8.87 -2.48 -2.41
CA LEU A 515 -8.36 -3.74 -2.96
C LEU A 515 -9.42 -4.33 -3.90
N SER A 516 -8.99 -5.21 -4.79
CA SER A 516 -9.89 -6.06 -5.57
C SER A 516 -10.27 -7.32 -4.80
N PRO A 517 -11.45 -7.91 -5.01
CA PRO A 517 -11.85 -9.16 -4.37
C PRO A 517 -11.08 -10.35 -4.94
N ASP A 518 -10.91 -11.40 -4.12
CA ASP A 518 -10.47 -12.72 -4.58
C ASP A 518 -11.42 -13.79 -4.00
N PHE A 519 -12.29 -14.30 -4.85
CA PHE A 519 -13.29 -15.33 -4.50
C PHE A 519 -12.68 -16.72 -4.27
N THR A 520 -11.41 -16.91 -4.64
CA THR A 520 -10.70 -18.19 -4.51
C THR A 520 -9.79 -18.24 -3.29
N ALA A 521 -9.44 -17.08 -2.75
CA ALA A 521 -8.53 -16.98 -1.62
C ALA A 521 -9.16 -17.45 -0.30
N GLN A 522 -8.36 -18.10 0.52
CA GLN A 522 -8.76 -18.59 1.85
C GLN A 522 -8.69 -17.45 2.88
N ARG A 523 -9.61 -17.48 3.86
CA ARG A 523 -9.73 -16.45 4.92
C ARG A 523 -9.79 -17.03 6.36
N PRO A 524 -8.85 -17.90 6.74
CA PRO A 524 -8.95 -18.60 8.03
C PRO A 524 -8.89 -17.69 9.26
N LEU A 525 -8.17 -16.55 9.17
CA LEU A 525 -8.12 -15.58 10.27
C LEU A 525 -9.45 -14.84 10.40
N TRP A 526 -10.05 -14.45 9.27
CA TRP A 526 -11.36 -13.81 9.24
C TRP A 526 -12.45 -14.73 9.73
N ASP A 527 -12.52 -15.96 9.25
CA ASP A 527 -13.51 -16.94 9.66
C ASP A 527 -13.41 -17.29 11.16
N LYS A 528 -12.18 -17.37 11.69
CA LYS A 528 -11.95 -17.50 13.13
C LYS A 528 -12.43 -16.26 13.89
N PHE A 529 -12.09 -15.08 13.41
CA PHE A 529 -12.51 -13.82 14.02
C PHE A 529 -14.04 -13.69 14.05
N MET A 530 -14.72 -13.99 12.94
CA MET A 530 -16.17 -13.95 12.87
C MET A 530 -16.82 -14.91 13.87
N ARG A 531 -16.35 -16.17 13.96
CA ARG A 531 -16.82 -17.11 14.99
C ARG A 531 -16.64 -16.58 16.42
N GLN A 532 -15.49 -15.98 16.71
CA GLN A 532 -15.23 -15.41 18.03
C GLN A 532 -16.16 -14.25 18.38
N VAL A 533 -16.38 -13.30 17.46
CA VAL A 533 -17.19 -12.11 17.75
C VAL A 533 -18.70 -12.39 17.75
N THR A 534 -19.14 -13.42 17.02
CA THR A 534 -20.55 -13.87 17.02
C THR A 534 -20.84 -14.95 18.05
N GLY A 535 -19.81 -15.50 18.71
CA GLY A 535 -19.98 -16.58 19.71
C GLY A 535 -20.42 -17.90 19.10
N ASP A 536 -19.93 -18.22 17.90
CA ASP A 536 -20.32 -19.38 17.08
C ASP A 536 -21.80 -19.41 16.67
N ASP A 537 -22.53 -18.28 16.83
CA ASP A 537 -23.89 -18.12 16.33
C ASP A 537 -23.86 -17.90 14.82
N THR A 538 -24.30 -18.92 14.07
CA THR A 538 -24.30 -18.93 12.60
C THR A 538 -25.30 -17.94 12.02
N ASP A 539 -26.46 -17.78 12.63
CA ASP A 539 -27.52 -16.87 12.18
C ASP A 539 -27.06 -15.42 12.34
N PHE A 540 -26.40 -15.13 13.48
CA PHE A 540 -25.85 -13.82 13.71
C PHE A 540 -24.66 -13.52 12.78
N ALA A 541 -23.81 -14.52 12.49
CA ALA A 541 -22.72 -14.37 11.52
C ALA A 541 -23.24 -14.09 10.10
N GLU A 542 -24.33 -14.79 9.68
CA GLU A 542 -24.98 -14.55 8.39
C GLU A 542 -25.65 -13.17 8.33
N TYR A 543 -26.29 -12.74 9.42
CA TYR A 543 -26.83 -11.40 9.52
C TYR A 543 -25.74 -10.32 9.34
N ILE A 544 -24.61 -10.46 10.01
CA ILE A 544 -23.46 -9.53 9.86
C ILE A 544 -22.91 -9.55 8.43
N GLN A 545 -22.85 -10.71 7.77
CA GLN A 545 -22.46 -10.80 6.36
C GLN A 545 -23.45 -10.08 5.44
N THR A 546 -24.75 -10.26 5.68
CA THR A 546 -25.79 -9.56 4.90
C THR A 546 -25.71 -8.05 5.07
N VAL A 547 -25.46 -7.58 6.30
CA VAL A 547 -25.23 -6.15 6.57
C VAL A 547 -23.96 -5.65 5.87
N ALA A 548 -22.90 -6.44 5.89
CA ALA A 548 -21.66 -6.09 5.16
C ALA A 548 -21.93 -5.96 3.66
N GLY A 549 -22.73 -6.87 3.10
CA GLY A 549 -23.16 -6.82 1.71
C GLY A 549 -24.07 -5.62 1.41
N MET A 550 -25.03 -5.33 2.27
CA MET A 550 -25.89 -4.15 2.15
C MET A 550 -25.07 -2.85 2.17
N ALA A 551 -24.01 -2.81 2.99
CA ALA A 551 -23.08 -1.68 3.04
C ALA A 551 -22.20 -1.52 1.78
N LEU A 552 -22.23 -2.46 0.84
CA LEU A 552 -21.63 -2.31 -0.49
C LEU A 552 -22.59 -1.70 -1.50
N VAL A 553 -23.89 -1.75 -1.27
CA VAL A 553 -24.90 -1.27 -2.22
C VAL A 553 -25.09 0.24 -2.07
N GLY A 554 -25.03 0.95 -3.20
CA GLY A 554 -25.09 2.41 -3.25
C GLY A 554 -26.53 2.98 -3.16
N LYS A 555 -27.38 2.40 -2.31
CA LYS A 555 -28.77 2.86 -2.11
C LYS A 555 -29.24 2.51 -0.71
N VAL A 556 -30.01 3.42 -0.11
CA VAL A 556 -30.70 3.16 1.16
C VAL A 556 -31.92 2.27 0.89
N TYR A 557 -31.84 1.01 1.30
CA TYR A 557 -32.95 0.07 1.28
C TYR A 557 -33.63 0.00 2.66
N GLU A 558 -32.82 -0.04 3.72
CA GLU A 558 -33.29 -0.01 5.11
C GLU A 558 -33.10 1.40 5.67
N GLU A 559 -34.21 2.07 5.96
CA GLU A 559 -34.21 3.40 6.62
C GLU A 559 -33.76 3.30 8.07
N GLY A 560 -32.54 2.75 8.30
CA GLY A 560 -32.11 2.37 9.65
C GLY A 560 -30.69 2.75 10.00
N LEU A 561 -30.48 2.87 11.31
CA LEU A 561 -29.16 2.91 11.95
C LEU A 561 -28.90 1.53 12.55
N LEU A 562 -27.80 0.88 12.16
CA LEU A 562 -27.33 -0.29 12.89
C LEU A 562 -26.55 0.17 14.13
N LEU A 563 -27.12 -0.07 15.29
CA LEU A 563 -26.50 0.19 16.59
C LEU A 563 -25.78 -1.07 17.08
N VAL A 564 -24.45 -1.07 16.97
CA VAL A 564 -23.64 -2.19 17.45
C VAL A 564 -23.16 -1.89 18.86
N TYR A 565 -23.70 -2.64 19.82
CA TYR A 565 -23.50 -2.42 21.24
C TYR A 565 -22.74 -3.57 21.89
N GLY A 566 -21.88 -3.25 22.86
CA GLY A 566 -21.20 -4.26 23.69
C GLY A 566 -20.03 -3.66 24.47
N ASN A 567 -19.65 -4.33 25.55
CA ASN A 567 -18.54 -3.93 26.40
C ASN A 567 -17.21 -3.92 25.63
N GLY A 568 -16.23 -3.14 26.07
CA GLY A 568 -14.95 -3.01 25.38
C GLY A 568 -14.21 -4.36 25.16
N GLY A 569 -13.47 -4.49 24.07
CA GLY A 569 -12.65 -5.66 23.77
C GLY A 569 -13.39 -6.84 23.12
N ASN A 570 -14.47 -6.60 22.41
CA ASN A 570 -15.32 -7.60 21.74
C ASN A 570 -15.21 -7.58 20.19
N GLY A 571 -14.19 -6.96 19.63
CA GLY A 571 -13.92 -6.99 18.18
C GLY A 571 -14.69 -5.99 17.33
N LYS A 572 -15.65 -5.20 17.86
CA LYS A 572 -16.43 -4.19 17.08
C LYS A 572 -15.55 -3.27 16.27
N SER A 573 -14.59 -2.61 16.91
CA SER A 573 -13.70 -1.65 16.25
C SER A 573 -12.84 -2.31 15.17
N THR A 574 -12.38 -3.54 15.41
CA THR A 574 -11.62 -4.32 14.42
C THR A 574 -12.49 -4.62 13.20
N LEU A 575 -13.73 -5.10 13.39
CA LEU A 575 -14.67 -5.42 12.32
C LEU A 575 -14.90 -4.21 11.39
N PHE A 576 -15.30 -3.09 11.98
CA PHE A 576 -15.63 -1.90 11.19
C PHE A 576 -14.40 -1.18 10.63
N SER A 577 -13.24 -1.29 11.29
CA SER A 577 -11.98 -0.80 10.74
C SER A 577 -11.56 -1.58 9.48
N VAL A 578 -11.75 -2.89 9.46
CA VAL A 578 -11.52 -3.73 8.27
C VAL A 578 -12.46 -3.30 7.14
N TRP A 579 -13.77 -3.23 7.38
CA TRP A 579 -14.75 -2.83 6.35
C TRP A 579 -14.44 -1.43 5.81
N HIS A 580 -14.21 -0.47 6.70
CA HIS A 580 -13.88 0.91 6.32
C HIS A 580 -12.62 0.95 5.43
N THR A 581 -11.59 0.21 5.80
CA THR A 581 -10.34 0.16 5.04
C THR A 581 -10.53 -0.47 3.66
N LEU A 582 -11.25 -1.59 3.57
CA LEU A 582 -11.50 -2.29 2.31
C LEU A 582 -12.37 -1.47 1.35
N LEU A 583 -13.40 -0.79 1.86
CA LEU A 583 -14.27 0.03 1.03
C LEU A 583 -13.58 1.31 0.50
N GLY A 584 -12.48 1.75 1.09
CA GLY A 584 -11.71 2.87 0.57
C GLY A 584 -12.55 4.12 0.33
N GLY A 585 -12.66 4.55 -0.93
CA GLY A 585 -13.44 5.73 -1.32
C GLY A 585 -14.92 5.66 -0.97
N TYR A 586 -15.51 4.48 -0.84
CA TYR A 586 -16.92 4.27 -0.49
C TYR A 586 -17.23 4.38 1.00
N ALA A 587 -16.24 4.42 1.88
CA ALA A 587 -16.44 4.55 3.32
C ALA A 587 -16.17 5.96 3.83
N ALA A 588 -16.83 6.34 4.90
CA ALA A 588 -16.55 7.57 5.65
C ALA A 588 -16.80 7.37 7.13
N THR A 589 -16.05 8.13 7.95
CA THR A 589 -16.33 8.27 9.38
C THR A 589 -16.79 9.69 9.64
N VAL A 590 -17.95 9.83 10.28
CA VAL A 590 -18.50 11.13 10.67
C VAL A 590 -18.45 11.30 12.19
N ARG A 591 -18.32 12.54 12.63
CA ARG A 591 -18.33 12.85 14.06
C ARG A 591 -19.73 12.68 14.64
N ASN A 592 -19.80 12.36 15.92
CA ASN A 592 -21.07 12.15 16.64
C ASN A 592 -21.97 13.39 16.70
N GLU A 593 -21.41 14.62 16.53
CA GLU A 593 -22.18 15.85 16.42
C GLU A 593 -23.19 15.83 15.29
N VAL A 594 -22.94 15.04 14.24
CA VAL A 594 -23.90 14.85 13.13
C VAL A 594 -25.19 14.15 13.61
N LEU A 595 -25.12 13.30 14.65
CA LEU A 595 -26.28 12.63 15.25
C LEU A 595 -26.87 13.42 16.43
N THR A 596 -26.06 14.15 17.18
CA THR A 596 -26.51 14.86 18.39
C THR A 596 -27.01 16.27 18.12
N GLY A 597 -26.66 16.84 16.96
CA GLY A 597 -26.97 18.22 16.57
C GLY A 597 -26.14 19.24 17.35
N SER A 598 -25.28 19.96 16.66
CA SER A 598 -24.48 21.05 17.25
C SER A 598 -25.15 22.40 17.06
N ARG A 599 -25.08 23.27 18.07
CA ARG A 599 -25.57 24.67 17.97
C ARG A 599 -24.75 25.57 17.05
N ASN A 600 -23.57 25.13 16.58
CA ASN A 600 -22.54 25.97 15.95
C ASN A 600 -22.35 25.74 14.44
N GLY A 601 -23.32 25.22 13.69
CA GLY A 601 -23.22 25.13 12.23
C GLY A 601 -22.23 24.06 11.70
N SER A 602 -21.57 23.28 12.59
CA SER A 602 -20.71 22.15 12.20
C SER A 602 -21.49 20.97 11.60
N GLU A 603 -22.80 20.98 11.75
CA GLU A 603 -23.73 20.03 11.11
C GLU A 603 -23.60 20.00 9.59
N VAL A 604 -23.40 21.18 9.00
CA VAL A 604 -23.34 21.34 7.54
C VAL A 604 -22.02 20.84 6.97
N ALA A 605 -20.92 21.01 7.70
CA ALA A 605 -19.58 20.67 7.22
C ALA A 605 -19.35 19.14 7.15
N GLY A 606 -20.11 18.31 7.87
CA GLY A 606 -19.99 16.84 7.84
C GLY A 606 -20.86 16.17 6.79
N GLN A 607 -21.92 16.84 6.32
CA GLN A 607 -22.90 16.22 5.42
C GLN A 607 -22.39 16.09 3.98
N ASN A 608 -21.50 16.97 3.52
CA ASN A 608 -20.85 16.86 2.22
C ASN A 608 -19.98 15.59 2.10
N LEU A 609 -19.47 15.05 3.22
CA LEU A 609 -18.69 13.81 3.25
C LEU A 609 -19.55 12.57 2.96
N LEU A 610 -20.88 12.67 3.00
CA LEU A 610 -21.79 11.54 2.83
C LEU A 610 -22.09 11.22 1.36
N ARG A 611 -21.82 12.17 0.45
CA ARG A 611 -22.11 11.98 -0.98
C ARG A 611 -21.32 10.79 -1.54
N GLY A 612 -22.03 9.87 -2.20
CA GLY A 612 -21.43 8.68 -2.83
C GLY A 612 -20.90 7.63 -1.85
N LYS A 613 -21.05 7.87 -0.52
CA LYS A 613 -20.61 6.88 0.47
C LYS A 613 -21.63 5.76 0.60
N ARG A 614 -21.13 4.54 0.81
CA ARG A 614 -21.91 3.31 0.98
C ARG A 614 -21.86 2.79 2.41
N LEU A 615 -20.76 3.06 3.12
CA LEU A 615 -20.61 2.80 4.54
C LEU A 615 -20.30 4.11 5.28
N VAL A 616 -21.12 4.45 6.25
CA VAL A 616 -20.86 5.59 7.14
C VAL A 616 -20.79 5.08 8.58
N LEU A 617 -19.63 5.25 9.18
CA LEU A 617 -19.40 4.95 10.59
C LEU A 617 -19.52 6.23 11.41
N THR A 618 -20.12 6.14 12.57
CA THR A 618 -20.11 7.22 13.54
C THR A 618 -19.25 6.86 14.73
N SER A 619 -18.57 7.86 15.28
CA SER A 619 -17.76 7.70 16.49
C SER A 619 -18.63 7.46 17.71
N GLU A 620 -18.03 6.88 18.75
CA GLU A 620 -18.67 6.57 20.02
C GLU A 620 -19.34 7.81 20.65
N LEU A 621 -20.58 7.64 21.11
CA LEU A 621 -21.31 8.66 21.85
C LEU A 621 -20.92 8.60 23.34
N GLU A 622 -20.69 9.76 23.95
CA GLU A 622 -20.49 9.82 25.39
C GLU A 622 -21.77 9.40 26.15
N ALA A 623 -21.61 8.83 27.35
CA ALA A 623 -22.71 8.25 28.14
C ALA A 623 -23.91 9.19 28.42
N ASN A 624 -23.72 10.51 28.29
CA ASN A 624 -24.77 11.51 28.53
C ASN A 624 -25.22 12.21 27.22
N GLN A 625 -24.70 11.88 26.09
CA GLN A 625 -25.10 12.47 24.81
C GLN A 625 -26.41 11.80 24.34
N ALA A 626 -27.35 12.62 23.85
CA ALA A 626 -28.63 12.14 23.34
C ALA A 626 -28.71 12.40 21.83
N MET A 627 -29.07 11.36 21.07
CA MET A 627 -29.35 11.48 19.63
C MET A 627 -30.60 12.29 19.38
N GLN A 628 -30.57 13.12 18.34
CA GLN A 628 -31.74 13.84 17.85
C GLN A 628 -32.49 12.98 16.83
N SER A 629 -33.77 12.71 17.11
CA SER A 629 -34.64 11.91 16.24
C SER A 629 -34.76 12.48 14.82
N SER A 630 -34.74 13.82 14.68
CA SER A 630 -34.78 14.50 13.38
C SER A 630 -33.51 14.23 12.53
N MET A 631 -32.36 14.24 13.18
CA MET A 631 -31.09 13.97 12.49
C MET A 631 -30.96 12.50 12.09
N LEU A 632 -31.34 11.58 12.98
CA LEU A 632 -31.41 10.16 12.65
C LEU A 632 -32.30 9.93 11.42
N LYS A 633 -33.55 10.47 11.43
CA LYS A 633 -34.46 10.34 10.30
C LYS A 633 -33.87 10.91 9.00
N ARG A 634 -33.24 12.09 9.07
CA ARG A 634 -32.60 12.73 7.90
C ARG A 634 -31.45 11.91 7.31
N LEU A 635 -30.60 11.32 8.16
CA LEU A 635 -29.43 10.57 7.72
C LEU A 635 -29.77 9.15 7.24
N THR A 636 -30.92 8.60 7.64
CA THR A 636 -31.34 7.26 7.25
C THR A 636 -32.48 7.27 6.21
N SER A 637 -32.95 8.45 5.78
CA SER A 637 -33.98 8.59 4.73
C SER A 637 -33.35 8.60 3.34
N PRO A 638 -34.03 8.09 2.30
CA PRO A 638 -33.65 8.30 0.92
C PRO A 638 -33.94 9.73 0.42
N ASP A 639 -34.43 10.64 1.25
CA ASP A 639 -34.71 12.02 0.87
C ASP A 639 -33.42 12.80 0.56
N PRO A 640 -33.40 13.65 -0.48
CA PRO A 640 -32.22 14.42 -0.84
C PRO A 640 -31.72 15.32 0.30
N ILE A 641 -30.43 15.34 0.50
CA ILE A 641 -29.73 16.18 1.48
C ILE A 641 -29.00 17.30 0.74
N SER A 642 -29.26 18.57 1.12
CA SER A 642 -28.48 19.72 0.67
C SER A 642 -27.37 20.02 1.67
N ALA A 643 -26.12 20.03 1.19
CA ALA A 643 -24.93 20.30 1.97
C ALA A 643 -24.11 21.45 1.35
N ASN A 644 -23.61 22.37 2.18
CA ASN A 644 -22.74 23.43 1.74
C ASN A 644 -21.29 22.95 1.62
N VAL A 645 -20.69 23.21 0.49
CA VAL A 645 -19.26 22.97 0.24
C VAL A 645 -18.53 24.30 0.25
N LYS A 646 -17.45 24.39 1.02
CA LYS A 646 -16.68 25.64 1.13
C LYS A 646 -16.12 26.04 -0.23
N PHE A 647 -16.42 27.26 -0.69
CA PHE A 647 -16.00 27.82 -1.97
C PHE A 647 -16.63 27.19 -3.25
N HIS A 648 -17.67 26.36 -3.11
CA HIS A 648 -18.45 25.79 -4.20
C HIS A 648 -19.96 26.03 -4.00
N GLU A 649 -20.73 25.76 -5.04
CA GLU A 649 -22.18 25.77 -4.92
C GLU A 649 -22.66 24.67 -3.95
N PRO A 650 -23.80 24.87 -3.24
CA PRO A 650 -24.39 23.83 -2.41
C PRO A 650 -24.67 22.58 -3.22
N ILE A 651 -24.26 21.42 -2.68
CA ILE A 651 -24.52 20.12 -3.30
C ILE A 651 -25.81 19.55 -2.74
N THR A 652 -26.73 19.14 -3.62
CA THR A 652 -27.87 18.28 -3.25
C THR A 652 -27.60 16.90 -3.77
N PHE A 653 -27.72 15.89 -2.92
CA PHE A 653 -27.48 14.49 -3.27
C PHE A 653 -28.42 13.57 -2.51
N THR A 654 -28.72 12.42 -3.09
CA THR A 654 -29.49 11.35 -2.47
C THR A 654 -28.57 10.48 -1.63
N PRO A 655 -28.88 10.23 -0.32
CA PRO A 655 -28.10 9.32 0.52
C PRO A 655 -28.02 7.91 -0.07
N SER A 656 -26.83 7.34 -0.03
CA SER A 656 -26.53 6.02 -0.60
C SER A 656 -25.90 5.06 0.41
N HIS A 657 -25.86 5.44 1.70
CA HIS A 657 -25.07 4.78 2.72
C HIS A 657 -25.87 3.96 3.73
N THR A 658 -25.26 2.90 4.21
CA THR A 658 -25.62 2.21 5.43
C THR A 658 -24.96 2.91 6.61
N LEU A 659 -25.77 3.38 7.58
CA LEU A 659 -25.29 4.11 8.75
C LEU A 659 -25.08 3.14 9.92
N ILE A 660 -23.88 3.12 10.49
CA ILE A 660 -23.50 2.25 11.62
C ILE A 660 -22.94 3.08 12.76
N LEU A 661 -23.49 2.89 13.96
CA LEU A 661 -22.95 3.40 15.22
C LEU A 661 -22.46 2.23 16.07
N HIS A 662 -21.17 2.15 16.33
CA HIS A 662 -20.63 1.20 17.28
C HIS A 662 -20.27 1.90 18.60
N THR A 663 -20.76 1.38 19.72
CA THR A 663 -20.64 2.05 21.02
C THR A 663 -20.56 1.05 22.17
N ASN A 664 -19.96 1.50 23.29
CA ASN A 664 -19.95 0.74 24.55
C ASN A 664 -21.14 1.10 25.46
N HIS A 665 -21.88 2.17 25.13
CA HIS A 665 -23.02 2.62 25.92
C HIS A 665 -24.23 2.85 25.04
N LEU A 666 -25.41 2.35 25.43
CA LEU A 666 -26.62 2.62 24.70
C LEU A 666 -26.93 4.13 24.74
N PRO A 667 -27.09 4.78 23.58
CA PRO A 667 -27.33 6.22 23.52
C PRO A 667 -28.74 6.53 24.02
N ARG A 668 -28.91 7.72 24.62
CA ARG A 668 -30.24 8.25 24.95
C ARG A 668 -30.88 8.84 23.69
N LEU A 669 -32.16 8.70 23.57
CA LEU A 669 -32.98 9.37 22.54
C LEU A 669 -33.71 10.54 23.16
N LYS A 670 -33.67 11.74 22.57
CA LYS A 670 -34.37 12.92 23.07
C LYS A 670 -35.89 12.75 23.00
N SER A 671 -36.39 12.04 21.99
CA SER A 671 -37.80 11.66 21.85
C SER A 671 -37.88 10.30 21.14
N VAL A 672 -38.79 9.46 21.55
CA VAL A 672 -39.04 8.16 20.91
C VAL A 672 -40.46 8.21 20.36
N ASP A 673 -40.56 8.27 19.03
CA ASP A 673 -41.80 8.00 18.30
C ASP A 673 -41.67 6.69 17.51
N GLY A 674 -42.78 6.17 17.02
CA GLY A 674 -42.76 4.93 16.22
C GLY A 674 -41.87 5.01 14.97
N GLY A 675 -41.67 6.21 14.41
CA GLY A 675 -40.80 6.45 13.29
C GLY A 675 -39.28 6.37 13.64
N THR A 676 -38.94 6.76 14.87
CA THR A 676 -37.57 6.65 15.38
C THR A 676 -37.25 5.21 15.82
N ALA A 677 -38.20 4.55 16.51
CA ALA A 677 -37.98 3.20 17.02
C ALA A 677 -37.74 2.18 15.91
N ARG A 678 -38.50 2.24 14.81
CA ARG A 678 -38.32 1.32 13.66
C ARG A 678 -37.01 1.50 12.89
N ARG A 679 -36.32 2.64 13.11
CA ARG A 679 -35.07 2.96 12.42
C ARG A 679 -33.82 2.52 13.19
N ILE A 680 -33.93 1.90 14.33
CA ILE A 680 -32.79 1.45 15.14
C ILE A 680 -32.81 -0.07 15.22
N ALA A 681 -31.87 -0.69 14.49
CA ALA A 681 -31.58 -2.10 14.63
C ALA A 681 -30.41 -2.27 15.61
N VAL A 682 -30.57 -3.10 16.64
CA VAL A 682 -29.55 -3.31 17.67
C VAL A 682 -28.86 -4.65 17.46
N ALA A 683 -27.54 -4.65 17.26
CA ALA A 683 -26.72 -5.84 17.16
C ALA A 683 -25.83 -5.96 18.43
N PRO A 684 -26.12 -6.87 19.36
CA PRO A 684 -25.35 -7.01 20.59
C PRO A 684 -24.07 -7.85 20.34
N PHE A 685 -22.92 -7.29 20.69
CA PHE A 685 -21.63 -7.98 20.70
C PHE A 685 -21.30 -8.35 22.15
N ASN A 686 -21.81 -9.48 22.60
CA ASN A 686 -21.74 -9.91 23.98
C ASN A 686 -20.47 -10.69 24.33
N MET A 687 -19.73 -11.15 23.35
CA MET A 687 -18.49 -11.89 23.54
C MET A 687 -17.34 -10.95 23.89
N SER A 688 -16.45 -11.37 24.77
CA SER A 688 -15.24 -10.65 25.13
C SER A 688 -14.01 -11.48 24.76
N LEU A 689 -13.12 -10.90 24.00
CA LEU A 689 -11.82 -11.51 23.66
C LEU A 689 -10.94 -11.50 24.92
N LYS A 690 -10.33 -12.62 25.25
CA LYS A 690 -9.38 -12.71 26.34
C LYS A 690 -8.15 -11.84 26.06
N PRO A 691 -7.50 -11.27 27.09
CA PRO A 691 -6.31 -10.44 26.89
C PRO A 691 -5.19 -11.14 26.10
N GLU A 692 -5.06 -12.46 26.26
CA GLU A 692 -4.06 -13.28 25.56
C GLU A 692 -4.37 -13.47 24.06
N GLU A 693 -5.62 -13.28 23.66
CA GLU A 693 -6.07 -13.41 22.27
C GLU A 693 -5.99 -12.09 21.48
N LYS A 694 -5.66 -10.99 22.14
CA LYS A 694 -5.57 -9.67 21.51
C LYS A 694 -4.28 -9.56 20.71
N ILE A 695 -4.42 -9.38 19.41
CA ILE A 695 -3.33 -9.07 18.48
C ILE A 695 -3.30 -7.55 18.28
N MET A 696 -2.13 -6.93 18.44
CA MET A 696 -1.97 -5.50 18.13
C MET A 696 -2.20 -5.27 16.64
N ASP A 697 -2.97 -4.23 16.32
CA ASP A 697 -3.35 -3.86 14.96
C ASP A 697 -3.91 -5.05 14.13
N PHE A 698 -4.80 -5.82 14.76
CA PHE A 698 -5.35 -7.00 14.10
C PHE A 698 -6.15 -6.65 12.83
N ALA A 699 -6.77 -5.47 12.79
CA ALA A 699 -7.44 -4.99 11.58
C ALA A 699 -6.46 -4.82 10.41
N GLY A 700 -5.29 -4.22 10.64
CA GLY A 700 -4.23 -4.12 9.64
C GLY A 700 -3.75 -5.48 9.16
N VAL A 701 -3.54 -6.42 10.09
CA VAL A 701 -3.14 -7.81 9.76
C VAL A 701 -4.18 -8.53 8.89
N LEU A 702 -5.49 -8.37 9.20
CA LEU A 702 -6.57 -8.96 8.40
C LEU A 702 -6.62 -8.38 6.99
N VAL A 703 -6.52 -7.06 6.87
CA VAL A 703 -6.52 -6.38 5.56
C VAL A 703 -5.30 -6.77 4.73
N GLU A 704 -4.11 -6.83 5.34
CA GLU A 704 -2.88 -7.19 4.63
C GLU A 704 -2.88 -8.64 4.14
N LYS A 705 -3.36 -9.59 4.97
CA LYS A 705 -3.24 -11.02 4.66
C LYS A 705 -4.44 -11.59 3.93
N GLU A 706 -5.65 -11.11 4.24
CA GLU A 706 -6.90 -11.70 3.79
C GLU A 706 -7.87 -10.66 3.20
N GLY A 707 -7.44 -9.42 3.00
CA GLY A 707 -8.28 -8.32 2.52
C GLY A 707 -9.08 -8.65 1.25
N PRO A 708 -8.46 -9.19 0.18
CA PRO A 708 -9.18 -9.61 -1.03
C PRO A 708 -10.27 -10.64 -0.77
N ALA A 709 -9.99 -11.65 0.06
CA ALA A 709 -10.95 -12.70 0.43
C ALA A 709 -12.08 -12.16 1.34
N ILE A 710 -11.77 -11.19 2.21
CA ILE A 710 -12.78 -10.53 3.05
C ILE A 710 -13.71 -9.65 2.20
N LEU A 711 -13.17 -8.93 1.22
CA LEU A 711 -13.99 -8.16 0.28
C LEU A 711 -14.90 -9.07 -0.55
N ALA A 712 -14.39 -10.22 -1.01
CA ALA A 712 -15.21 -11.24 -1.68
C ALA A 712 -16.34 -11.75 -0.75
N TRP A 713 -16.06 -11.99 0.54
CA TRP A 713 -17.07 -12.38 1.53
C TRP A 713 -18.14 -11.29 1.72
N MET A 714 -17.79 -10.01 1.67
CA MET A 714 -18.78 -8.91 1.71
C MET A 714 -19.63 -8.90 0.43
N ILE A 715 -19.03 -9.15 -0.74
CA ILE A 715 -19.76 -9.24 -2.02
C ILE A 715 -20.72 -10.43 -2.02
N GLU A 716 -20.32 -11.59 -1.50
CA GLU A 716 -21.23 -12.73 -1.27
C GLU A 716 -22.44 -12.32 -0.40
N GLY A 717 -22.22 -11.48 0.62
CA GLY A 717 -23.30 -10.89 1.42
C GLY A 717 -24.24 -9.99 0.61
N ALA A 718 -23.73 -9.21 -0.35
CA ALA A 718 -24.56 -8.39 -1.24
C ALA A 718 -25.39 -9.26 -2.19
N MET A 719 -24.83 -10.34 -2.71
CA MET A 719 -25.56 -11.32 -3.53
C MET A 719 -26.68 -11.99 -2.74
N LYS A 720 -26.44 -12.37 -1.48
CA LYS A 720 -27.46 -12.90 -0.57
C LYS A 720 -28.57 -11.88 -0.32
N PHE A 721 -28.22 -10.63 -0.01
CA PHE A 721 -29.16 -9.53 0.18
C PHE A 721 -30.07 -9.33 -1.04
N TYR A 722 -29.47 -9.37 -2.26
CA TYR A 722 -30.23 -9.31 -3.51
C TYR A 722 -31.17 -10.51 -3.69
N ALA A 723 -30.69 -11.73 -3.44
CA ALA A 723 -31.48 -12.98 -3.55
C ALA A 723 -32.64 -13.03 -2.55
N GLN A 724 -32.50 -12.42 -1.38
CA GLN A 724 -33.55 -12.28 -0.37
C GLN A 724 -34.55 -11.14 -0.68
N HIS A 725 -34.55 -10.63 -1.93
CA HIS A 725 -35.39 -9.51 -2.37
C HIS A 725 -35.15 -8.23 -1.57
N MET A 726 -33.91 -8.02 -1.11
CA MET A 726 -33.47 -6.80 -0.39
C MET A 726 -34.23 -6.60 0.94
N LYS A 727 -34.45 -7.69 1.68
CA LYS A 727 -35.14 -7.72 2.99
C LYS A 727 -34.18 -8.08 4.12
#